data_e93022afd7a92a687ece8943bc67e23c
#
_entry.id   e93022afd7a92a687ece8943bc67e23c
#
_cell.length_a   1.000
_cell.length_b   1.000
_cell.length_c   1.000
_cell.angle_alpha   90.00
_cell.angle_beta   90.00
_cell.angle_gamma   90.00
#
_symmetry.space_group_name_H-M   'P 1'
#
loop_
_entity.id
_entity.type
_entity.pdbx_description
1 polymer ?
#
loop_
_entity_poly.entity_id
_entity_poly.type
_entity_poly.pdbx_seq_one_letter_code
_entity_poly.pdbx_strand_id
1 'polypeptide(L)'
;MAYTDIARDEIARNSFGFDIPSVLALTPSMVATNETGIGIGATSVRLRGTDATRLNVTINGVSMNNPDSHSMYWYDTPDLISSVGTVQVQRGAGISTNGTGAFGGAVNMTTEALPTDFNGSASLSYGSYNTNKQAVQVSSGLMGGHWAVDARLTHIGSDGYIDRGATDLKSYMFQGAYYNGNTMLKLVSFGGKAKTYLTYNGVTKEDMKRYGRRYHDSGQYVTSDGPFVLADGTHVDYYDDQTDNYLQINNQLILNHRINDRWVMNATAFYTYGYGYYRQYKDDAWLAGYTNLQSDIEQADLIREKIMRNHLGGINASAAYSVRNLDLTFGGSWSYYSCPHWGTLDWVDGLKKSDIRGRWYDNDVDKQDANVFVRANWTVARGLRLFADMQYRYVHYQAWGVNDNYNWDTSAMQPIDVDKKYHFFNPRAGIHYTLADRHNFYASFAVAQKEPTRSDFTDRYMFSGDNSYPSSEKLYDYELGYRYDTPKFSAGVNLYYMKYKDQLVATGMVNDGDDALNTNVEDSYRRGIELSAQWKATGWFTLSGHATFSQNRIEDYVDALKDSPTFGQNLGDMTISYSPDVIAGVLFDFHCKGFEAVFHTQYVGKQYFTNNEIDALSLDSYCTTNLNLGYTLRTKAARSVRFGLMVYNLFDSEYCGNGYGYSYMDDGKRTDVALYFPQAPLNVLANVTVKF
;
A
#
# COMPACT_ATOMS: atom_id res chain seq x y z
N MET A 1 -3.00 22.64 0.78
CA MET A 1 -2.60 21.24 0.55
C MET A 1 -3.80 20.45 0.06
N ALA A 2 -3.61 19.63 -0.96
CA ALA A 2 -4.65 18.79 -1.53
C ALA A 2 -4.91 17.58 -0.62
N TYR A 3 -6.13 17.42 -0.14
CA TYR A 3 -6.53 16.25 0.64
C TYR A 3 -7.96 15.81 0.30
N THR A 4 -8.27 14.58 0.65
CA THR A 4 -9.59 13.98 0.54
C THR A 4 -9.91 13.26 1.85
N ASP A 5 -11.02 13.56 2.46
CA ASP A 5 -11.54 12.85 3.64
C ASP A 5 -12.61 11.85 3.19
N ILE A 6 -12.50 10.60 3.63
CA ILE A 6 -13.48 9.54 3.40
C ILE A 6 -14.12 9.22 4.74
N ALA A 7 -15.40 9.49 4.85
CA ALA A 7 -16.15 9.32 6.09
C ALA A 7 -16.55 7.86 6.33
N ARG A 8 -16.82 7.51 7.60
CA ARG A 8 -17.24 6.16 8.03
C ARG A 8 -18.39 5.58 7.20
N ASP A 9 -19.41 6.38 6.91
CA ASP A 9 -20.58 5.91 6.16
C ASP A 9 -20.23 5.58 4.70
N GLU A 10 -19.30 6.31 4.11
CA GLU A 10 -18.77 6.04 2.77
C GLU A 10 -17.90 4.77 2.76
N ILE A 11 -17.03 4.62 3.76
CA ILE A 11 -16.24 3.40 3.98
C ILE A 11 -17.17 2.18 4.09
N ALA A 12 -18.19 2.24 4.96
CA ALA A 12 -19.11 1.13 5.22
C ALA A 12 -19.97 0.75 4.02
N ARG A 13 -20.24 1.68 3.10
CA ARG A 13 -20.95 1.41 1.84
C ARG A 13 -20.08 0.70 0.81
N ASN A 14 -18.75 0.94 0.83
CA ASN A 14 -17.84 0.51 -0.21
C ASN A 14 -16.85 -0.61 0.22
N SER A 15 -17.00 -1.20 1.43
CA SER A 15 -16.01 -2.13 1.97
C SER A 15 -16.57 -3.49 2.44
N PHE A 16 -17.43 -4.14 1.67
CA PHE A 16 -18.08 -5.40 2.10
C PHE A 16 -17.15 -6.59 2.33
N GLY A 17 -15.92 -6.53 1.99
CA GLY A 17 -14.98 -7.63 2.13
C GLY A 17 -13.62 -7.33 1.51
N PHE A 18 -13.50 -6.14 0.91
CA PHE A 18 -12.31 -5.72 0.21
C PHE A 18 -11.40 -4.88 1.11
N ASP A 19 -10.14 -4.87 0.75
CA ASP A 19 -9.10 -4.11 1.42
C ASP A 19 -9.27 -2.59 1.24
N ILE A 20 -8.56 -1.83 2.05
CA ILE A 20 -8.53 -0.36 2.01
C ILE A 20 -8.20 0.20 0.61
N PRO A 21 -7.28 -0.37 -0.18
CA PRO A 21 -6.97 0.10 -1.53
C PRO A 21 -8.18 0.34 -2.43
N SER A 22 -9.20 -0.50 -2.39
CA SER A 22 -10.42 -0.34 -3.18
C SER A 22 -11.22 0.92 -2.81
N VAL A 23 -11.20 1.31 -1.53
CA VAL A 23 -11.83 2.54 -1.04
C VAL A 23 -10.98 3.77 -1.41
N LEU A 24 -9.65 3.64 -1.35
CA LEU A 24 -8.73 4.72 -1.73
C LEU A 24 -8.81 5.05 -3.21
N ALA A 25 -9.12 4.08 -4.08
CA ALA A 25 -9.31 4.31 -5.52
C ALA A 25 -10.43 5.32 -5.86
N LEU A 26 -11.31 5.66 -4.90
CA LEU A 26 -12.32 6.71 -5.05
C LEU A 26 -11.73 8.14 -4.98
N THR A 27 -10.44 8.28 -4.65
CA THR A 27 -9.79 9.58 -4.48
C THR A 27 -9.07 10.03 -5.77
N PRO A 28 -8.96 11.34 -6.04
CA PRO A 28 -8.24 11.85 -7.21
C PRO A 28 -6.79 11.34 -7.24
N SER A 29 -6.28 11.05 -8.44
CA SER A 29 -4.90 10.62 -8.70
C SER A 29 -4.49 9.27 -8.07
N MET A 30 -5.44 8.50 -7.54
CA MET A 30 -5.19 7.20 -6.91
C MET A 30 -5.51 6.07 -7.87
N VAL A 31 -4.62 5.08 -7.92
CA VAL A 31 -4.83 3.80 -8.62
C VAL A 31 -4.60 2.69 -7.61
N ALA A 32 -5.58 1.80 -7.45
CA ALA A 32 -5.43 0.58 -6.68
C ALA A 32 -5.15 -0.59 -7.64
N THR A 33 -4.28 -1.50 -7.25
CA THR A 33 -3.91 -2.69 -8.02
C THR A 33 -4.05 -3.94 -7.16
N ASN A 34 -4.29 -5.09 -7.78
CA ASN A 34 -4.27 -6.38 -7.10
C ASN A 34 -3.79 -7.49 -8.04
N GLU A 35 -3.27 -8.56 -7.48
CA GLU A 35 -2.68 -9.69 -8.21
C GLU A 35 -3.63 -10.89 -8.29
N THR A 36 -4.57 -11.03 -7.35
CA THR A 36 -5.53 -12.15 -7.32
C THR A 36 -6.72 -11.98 -8.29
N GLY A 37 -6.84 -10.80 -8.88
CA GLY A 37 -7.88 -10.42 -9.83
C GLY A 37 -9.23 -10.00 -9.23
N ILE A 38 -9.38 -9.99 -7.89
CA ILE A 38 -10.64 -9.65 -7.20
C ILE A 38 -10.50 -8.62 -6.07
N GLY A 39 -9.32 -8.03 -5.87
CA GLY A 39 -9.09 -6.98 -4.85
C GLY A 39 -9.02 -7.51 -3.41
N ILE A 40 -8.71 -8.79 -3.19
CA ILE A 40 -8.43 -9.40 -1.89
C ILE A 40 -7.05 -10.08 -1.96
N GLY A 41 -6.25 -9.98 -0.89
CA GLY A 41 -4.88 -10.51 -0.85
C GLY A 41 -3.86 -9.47 -1.24
N ALA A 42 -2.94 -9.79 -2.15
CA ALA A 42 -1.88 -8.89 -2.58
C ALA A 42 -2.46 -7.67 -3.34
N THR A 43 -2.60 -6.56 -2.62
CA THR A 43 -3.13 -5.30 -3.12
C THR A 43 -2.15 -4.16 -2.84
N SER A 44 -2.12 -3.16 -3.72
CA SER A 44 -1.25 -1.99 -3.60
C SER A 44 -1.95 -0.72 -4.09
N VAL A 45 -1.36 0.43 -3.81
CA VAL A 45 -1.85 1.72 -4.28
C VAL A 45 -0.71 2.57 -4.85
N ARG A 46 -1.04 3.37 -5.85
CA ARG A 46 -0.17 4.41 -6.41
C ARG A 46 -0.89 5.75 -6.34
N LEU A 47 -0.18 6.80 -5.98
CA LEU A 47 -0.72 8.15 -5.88
C LEU A 47 0.10 9.12 -6.77
N ARG A 48 -0.55 9.80 -7.72
CA ARG A 48 0.15 10.64 -8.72
C ARG A 48 1.26 9.89 -9.44
N GLY A 49 1.10 8.56 -9.66
CA GLY A 49 2.12 7.69 -10.22
C GLY A 49 3.30 7.36 -9.28
N THR A 50 3.31 7.81 -8.01
CA THR A 50 4.29 7.33 -7.03
C THR A 50 3.86 6.00 -6.46
N ASP A 51 4.81 5.12 -6.20
CA ASP A 51 4.57 3.79 -5.65
C ASP A 51 4.31 3.79 -4.13
N ALA A 52 3.96 2.62 -3.59
CA ALA A 52 3.63 2.44 -2.18
C ALA A 52 4.79 2.82 -1.23
N THR A 53 6.04 2.71 -1.67
CA THR A 53 7.23 3.03 -0.83
C THR A 53 7.36 4.52 -0.54
N ARG A 54 6.64 5.37 -1.27
CA ARG A 54 6.62 6.82 -1.14
C ARG A 54 5.35 7.35 -0.48
N LEU A 55 4.45 6.44 -0.07
CA LEU A 55 3.21 6.76 0.64
C LEU A 55 3.33 6.35 2.10
N ASN A 56 3.13 7.27 3.02
CA ASN A 56 3.05 6.92 4.43
C ASN A 56 1.62 6.62 4.84
N VAL A 57 1.39 5.43 5.38
CA VAL A 57 0.11 4.99 5.91
C VAL A 57 0.17 5.00 7.42
N THR A 58 -0.75 5.70 8.08
CA THR A 58 -0.78 5.77 9.54
C THR A 58 -2.12 5.33 10.10
N ILE A 59 -2.09 4.75 11.30
CA ILE A 59 -3.26 4.49 12.14
C ILE A 59 -3.04 5.19 13.49
N ASN A 60 -3.95 6.11 13.85
CA ASN A 60 -3.84 6.92 15.06
C ASN A 60 -2.47 7.64 15.16
N GLY A 61 -1.88 8.04 14.02
CA GLY A 61 -0.58 8.69 13.95
C GLY A 61 0.64 7.78 14.06
N VAL A 62 0.47 6.46 14.12
CA VAL A 62 1.56 5.46 14.06
C VAL A 62 1.69 4.96 12.64
N SER A 63 2.90 5.00 12.07
CA SER A 63 3.17 4.47 10.72
C SER A 63 2.99 2.96 10.68
N MET A 64 2.33 2.48 9.63
CA MET A 64 2.08 1.07 9.34
C MET A 64 3.01 0.53 8.25
N ASN A 65 3.76 1.40 7.59
CA ASN A 65 4.75 0.96 6.62
C ASN A 65 5.84 0.14 7.31
N ASN A 66 6.20 -0.97 6.69
CA ASN A 66 7.37 -1.73 7.11
C ASN A 66 8.62 -0.85 7.00
N PRO A 67 9.44 -0.71 8.05
CA PRO A 67 10.61 0.19 8.02
C PRO A 67 11.71 -0.20 7.03
N ASP A 68 11.73 -1.43 6.57
CA ASP A 68 12.73 -2.01 5.68
C ASP A 68 12.34 -1.81 4.21
N SER A 69 11.14 -2.24 3.82
CA SER A 69 10.61 -2.09 2.47
C SER A 69 9.94 -0.74 2.21
N HIS A 70 9.65 0.05 3.24
CA HIS A 70 8.86 1.29 3.20
C HIS A 70 7.42 1.14 2.66
N SER A 71 6.92 -0.09 2.51
CA SER A 71 5.60 -0.38 1.98
C SER A 71 4.63 -0.81 3.07
N MET A 72 3.34 -0.56 2.84
CA MET A 72 2.25 -1.13 3.61
C MET A 72 1.71 -2.35 2.88
N TYR A 73 1.77 -3.51 3.53
CA TYR A 73 1.14 -4.74 3.05
C TYR A 73 -0.26 -4.85 3.67
N TRP A 74 -1.29 -4.56 2.86
CA TRP A 74 -2.66 -4.41 3.35
C TRP A 74 -3.25 -5.71 3.89
N TYR A 75 -2.86 -6.84 3.34
CA TYR A 75 -3.31 -8.17 3.79
C TYR A 75 -2.71 -8.59 5.15
N ASP A 76 -1.64 -7.97 5.63
CA ASP A 76 -1.07 -8.21 6.96
C ASP A 76 -1.94 -7.66 8.10
N THR A 77 -2.86 -6.76 7.77
CA THR A 77 -3.86 -6.21 8.70
C THR A 77 -5.28 -6.39 8.15
N PRO A 78 -5.76 -7.64 8.05
CA PRO A 78 -7.03 -7.94 7.38
C PRO A 78 -8.21 -7.23 8.04
N ASP A 79 -9.18 -6.80 7.22
CA ASP A 79 -10.41 -6.12 7.65
C ASP A 79 -10.19 -4.86 8.53
N LEU A 80 -9.00 -4.28 8.50
CA LEU A 80 -8.72 -3.05 9.25
C LEU A 80 -9.73 -1.94 8.93
N ILE A 81 -10.13 -1.83 7.66
CA ILE A 81 -11.10 -0.84 7.18
C ILE A 81 -12.43 -0.85 7.95
N SER A 82 -12.85 -2.02 8.42
CA SER A 82 -14.09 -2.17 9.21
C SER A 82 -14.01 -1.56 10.61
N SER A 83 -12.81 -1.23 11.09
CA SER A 83 -12.56 -0.60 12.40
C SER A 83 -12.06 0.84 12.29
N VAL A 84 -11.97 1.37 11.06
CA VAL A 84 -11.56 2.74 10.78
C VAL A 84 -12.77 3.68 10.78
N GLY A 85 -12.66 4.77 11.52
CA GLY A 85 -13.68 5.82 11.59
C GLY A 85 -13.54 6.87 10.49
N THR A 86 -12.29 7.22 10.14
CA THR A 86 -12.00 8.20 9.08
C THR A 86 -10.72 7.81 8.35
N VAL A 87 -10.70 8.06 7.04
CA VAL A 87 -9.49 7.99 6.22
C VAL A 87 -9.28 9.35 5.60
N GLN A 88 -8.10 9.92 5.77
CA GLN A 88 -7.68 11.13 5.08
C GLN A 88 -6.53 10.81 4.14
N VAL A 89 -6.70 11.07 2.87
CA VAL A 89 -5.66 10.96 1.85
C VAL A 89 -5.10 12.35 1.58
N GLN A 90 -3.86 12.58 1.93
CA GLN A 90 -3.11 13.77 1.59
C GLN A 90 -2.23 13.49 0.37
N ARG A 91 -2.33 14.32 -0.65
CA ARG A 91 -1.53 14.24 -1.88
C ARG A 91 -0.33 15.17 -1.77
N GLY A 92 0.84 14.74 -2.30
CA GLY A 92 2.10 15.46 -2.20
C GLY A 92 2.78 15.31 -0.84
N ALA A 93 3.84 16.09 -0.59
CA ALA A 93 4.64 16.01 0.62
C ALA A 93 3.78 16.28 1.87
N GLY A 94 3.67 15.27 2.75
CA GLY A 94 2.85 15.32 3.96
C GLY A 94 3.38 16.29 5.01
N ILE A 95 2.54 16.70 5.97
CA ILE A 95 2.93 17.50 7.15
C ILE A 95 3.62 16.61 8.20
N SER A 96 4.38 17.21 9.10
CA SER A 96 5.18 16.49 10.11
C SER A 96 4.37 15.59 11.03
N THR A 97 3.08 15.90 11.25
CA THR A 97 2.15 15.06 12.02
C THR A 97 1.68 13.81 11.30
N ASN A 98 1.92 13.69 9.99
CA ASN A 98 1.56 12.52 9.18
C ASN A 98 2.64 11.42 9.18
N GLY A 99 3.60 11.50 10.10
CA GLY A 99 4.70 10.56 10.22
C GLY A 99 5.92 10.93 9.38
N THR A 100 6.98 10.15 9.53
CA THR A 100 8.30 10.45 8.96
C THR A 100 8.41 10.11 7.48
N GLY A 101 7.61 9.15 6.99
CA GLY A 101 7.66 8.64 5.62
C GLY A 101 6.75 9.34 4.60
N ALA A 102 6.09 10.45 4.95
CA ALA A 102 5.15 11.16 4.07
C ALA A 102 5.89 11.95 2.97
N PHE A 103 6.41 11.23 1.97
CA PHE A 103 7.23 11.76 0.88
C PHE A 103 6.39 12.15 -0.35
N GLY A 104 5.70 11.19 -0.99
CA GLY A 104 4.83 11.43 -2.15
C GLY A 104 3.35 11.61 -1.78
N GLY A 105 2.97 11.19 -0.59
CA GLY A 105 1.62 11.31 -0.03
C GLY A 105 1.49 10.66 1.33
N ALA A 106 0.31 10.81 1.94
CA ALA A 106 -0.02 10.15 3.20
C ALA A 106 -1.47 9.68 3.23
N VAL A 107 -1.69 8.50 3.82
CA VAL A 107 -3.01 7.94 4.14
C VAL A 107 -3.11 7.87 5.66
N ASN A 108 -3.90 8.77 6.24
CA ASN A 108 -4.05 8.86 7.69
C ASN A 108 -5.39 8.27 8.10
N MET A 109 -5.35 7.22 8.89
CA MET A 109 -6.53 6.53 9.40
C MET A 109 -6.66 6.75 10.91
N THR A 110 -7.89 6.88 11.36
CA THR A 110 -8.21 6.86 12.80
C THR A 110 -9.17 5.73 13.10
N THR A 111 -8.94 5.01 14.20
CA THR A 111 -9.88 3.98 14.65
C THR A 111 -11.19 4.62 15.09
N GLU A 112 -12.29 3.87 14.99
CA GLU A 112 -13.61 4.32 15.44
C GLU A 112 -13.58 4.81 16.89
N ALA A 113 -14.36 5.84 17.16
CA ALA A 113 -14.64 6.26 18.53
C ALA A 113 -15.45 5.15 19.23
N LEU A 114 -15.14 4.88 20.49
CA LEU A 114 -15.90 3.94 21.27
C LEU A 114 -17.33 4.48 21.54
N PRO A 115 -18.37 3.70 21.25
CA PRO A 115 -19.75 4.14 21.42
C PRO A 115 -20.12 4.34 22.89
N THR A 116 -21.07 5.23 23.14
CA THR A 116 -21.61 5.49 24.49
C THR A 116 -22.61 4.43 24.96
N ASP A 117 -23.32 3.81 24.00
CA ASP A 117 -24.32 2.81 24.26
C ASP A 117 -23.81 1.41 23.90
N PHE A 118 -24.28 0.40 24.66
CA PHE A 118 -24.04 -0.99 24.28
C PHE A 118 -24.53 -1.22 22.84
N ASN A 119 -23.70 -1.83 22.02
CA ASN A 119 -24.07 -2.29 20.69
C ASN A 119 -23.26 -3.49 20.25
N GLY A 120 -23.80 -4.20 19.28
CA GLY A 120 -23.13 -5.29 18.64
C GLY A 120 -23.53 -5.39 17.17
N SER A 121 -22.72 -6.07 16.40
CA SER A 121 -23.05 -6.41 15.00
C SER A 121 -22.50 -7.77 14.61
N ALA A 122 -23.23 -8.45 13.73
CA ALA A 122 -22.79 -9.64 13.04
C ALA A 122 -22.97 -9.41 11.54
N SER A 123 -21.94 -9.74 10.76
CA SER A 123 -21.93 -9.55 9.31
C SER A 123 -21.48 -10.83 8.63
N LEU A 124 -22.19 -11.18 7.55
CA LEU A 124 -21.90 -12.30 6.69
C LEU A 124 -21.91 -11.83 5.24
N SER A 125 -20.84 -12.16 4.50
CA SER A 125 -20.78 -11.93 3.05
C SER A 125 -20.47 -13.23 2.33
N TYR A 126 -21.02 -13.39 1.12
CA TYR A 126 -20.71 -14.51 0.23
C TYR A 126 -20.86 -14.09 -1.23
N GLY A 127 -19.97 -14.56 -2.11
CA GLY A 127 -19.99 -14.17 -3.51
C GLY A 127 -19.14 -15.03 -4.44
N SER A 128 -18.83 -14.48 -5.59
CA SER A 128 -18.05 -15.13 -6.64
C SER A 128 -16.69 -15.60 -6.12
N TYR A 129 -16.14 -16.64 -6.72
CA TYR A 129 -14.86 -17.27 -6.36
C TYR A 129 -14.82 -17.71 -4.89
N ASN A 130 -15.94 -18.24 -4.38
CA ASN A 130 -16.08 -18.67 -2.98
C ASN A 130 -15.69 -17.58 -1.96
N THR A 131 -15.72 -16.31 -2.39
CA THR A 131 -15.38 -15.20 -1.54
C THR A 131 -16.37 -15.09 -0.39
N ASN A 132 -15.88 -15.13 0.83
CA ASN A 132 -16.71 -15.07 2.01
C ASN A 132 -16.07 -14.24 3.11
N LYS A 133 -16.92 -13.62 3.96
CA LYS A 133 -16.47 -12.87 5.14
C LYS A 133 -17.45 -13.09 6.27
N GLN A 134 -16.92 -13.38 7.47
CA GLN A 134 -17.66 -13.42 8.70
C GLN A 134 -17.03 -12.43 9.68
N ALA A 135 -17.84 -11.55 10.25
CA ALA A 135 -17.38 -10.60 11.26
C ALA A 135 -18.38 -10.45 12.40
N VAL A 136 -17.86 -10.39 13.62
CA VAL A 136 -18.63 -10.10 14.83
C VAL A 136 -17.95 -8.98 15.60
N GLN A 137 -18.73 -8.00 16.04
CA GLN A 137 -18.26 -6.88 16.86
C GLN A 137 -19.18 -6.68 18.04
N VAL A 138 -18.60 -6.40 19.20
CA VAL A 138 -19.35 -6.08 20.43
C VAL A 138 -18.67 -4.91 21.14
N SER A 139 -19.48 -3.93 21.54
CA SER A 139 -19.05 -2.78 22.33
C SER A 139 -19.87 -2.70 23.63
N SER A 140 -19.18 -2.47 24.75
CA SER A 140 -19.81 -2.33 26.06
C SER A 140 -20.65 -1.05 26.22
N GLY A 141 -20.43 -0.05 25.36
CA GLY A 141 -20.82 1.32 25.67
C GLY A 141 -20.00 1.92 26.82
N LEU A 142 -20.34 3.10 27.27
CA LEU A 142 -19.64 3.82 28.35
C LEU A 142 -20.12 3.33 29.74
N MET A 143 -19.30 2.54 30.38
CA MET A 143 -19.56 1.97 31.72
C MET A 143 -19.12 2.94 32.81
N GLY A 144 -20.02 3.22 33.79
CA GLY A 144 -19.74 4.11 34.92
C GLY A 144 -19.33 5.53 34.52
N GLY A 145 -19.59 5.94 33.29
CA GLY A 145 -19.18 7.26 32.77
C GLY A 145 -17.68 7.37 32.40
N HIS A 146 -16.90 6.30 32.52
CA HIS A 146 -15.42 6.34 32.37
C HIS A 146 -14.85 5.31 31.45
N TRP A 147 -15.38 4.10 31.38
CA TRP A 147 -14.77 2.97 30.69
C TRP A 147 -15.58 2.56 29.47
N ALA A 148 -14.92 2.29 28.37
CA ALA A 148 -15.55 1.66 27.22
C ALA A 148 -14.60 0.61 26.61
N VAL A 149 -15.19 -0.48 26.12
CA VAL A 149 -14.46 -1.59 25.48
C VAL A 149 -15.17 -1.95 24.18
N ASP A 150 -14.42 -2.24 23.15
CA ASP A 150 -14.89 -2.73 21.85
C ASP A 150 -14.00 -3.87 21.39
N ALA A 151 -14.59 -4.91 20.83
CA ALA A 151 -13.87 -6.04 20.26
C ALA A 151 -14.53 -6.50 18.97
N ARG A 152 -13.71 -6.82 17.97
CA ARG A 152 -14.10 -7.38 16.68
C ARG A 152 -13.24 -8.60 16.35
N LEU A 153 -13.88 -9.62 15.76
CA LEU A 153 -13.22 -10.76 15.14
C LEU A 153 -13.72 -10.88 13.70
N THR A 154 -12.81 -11.17 12.78
CA THR A 154 -13.14 -11.32 11.35
C THR A 154 -12.37 -12.48 10.74
N HIS A 155 -13.05 -13.19 9.83
CA HIS A 155 -12.45 -14.13 8.89
C HIS A 155 -12.87 -13.74 7.46
N ILE A 156 -11.91 -13.76 6.52
CA ILE A 156 -12.12 -13.56 5.09
C ILE A 156 -11.45 -14.71 4.35
N GLY A 157 -12.18 -15.36 3.45
CA GLY A 157 -11.67 -16.39 2.57
C GLY A 157 -12.07 -16.14 1.13
N SER A 158 -11.23 -16.55 0.18
CA SER A 158 -11.51 -16.51 -1.25
C SER A 158 -10.62 -17.48 -2.00
N ASP A 159 -11.12 -18.04 -3.11
CA ASP A 159 -10.30 -18.85 -4.04
C ASP A 159 -9.51 -17.97 -5.02
N GLY A 160 -9.82 -16.65 -5.11
CA GLY A 160 -9.26 -15.75 -6.11
C GLY A 160 -9.85 -15.95 -7.51
N TYR A 161 -9.68 -14.97 -8.40
CA TYR A 161 -10.00 -15.15 -9.82
C TYR A 161 -8.89 -15.92 -10.53
N ILE A 162 -7.64 -15.61 -10.26
CA ILE A 162 -6.48 -16.34 -10.77
C ILE A 162 -6.51 -17.77 -10.19
N ASP A 163 -6.24 -18.77 -11.00
CA ASP A 163 -6.21 -20.16 -10.55
C ASP A 163 -5.24 -20.33 -9.39
N ARG A 164 -5.67 -21.04 -8.34
CA ARG A 164 -4.93 -21.20 -7.08
C ARG A 164 -4.69 -19.90 -6.27
N GLY A 165 -5.21 -18.75 -6.69
CA GLY A 165 -5.04 -17.44 -6.00
C GLY A 165 -5.78 -17.34 -4.65
N ALA A 166 -5.80 -18.44 -3.89
CA ALA A 166 -6.55 -18.53 -2.64
C ALA A 166 -5.98 -17.64 -1.51
N THR A 167 -6.89 -17.12 -0.69
CA THR A 167 -6.58 -16.24 0.44
C THR A 167 -7.38 -16.65 1.66
N ASP A 168 -6.73 -16.82 2.82
CA ASP A 168 -7.33 -17.05 4.15
C ASP A 168 -6.79 -16.04 5.15
N LEU A 169 -7.64 -15.08 5.55
CA LEU A 169 -7.29 -13.96 6.42
C LEU A 169 -8.10 -14.01 7.71
N LYS A 170 -7.44 -13.97 8.85
CA LYS A 170 -8.05 -13.93 10.18
C LYS A 170 -7.56 -12.71 10.92
N SER A 171 -8.46 -11.94 11.51
CA SER A 171 -8.08 -10.74 12.24
C SER A 171 -8.89 -10.49 13.50
N TYR A 172 -8.30 -9.68 14.36
CA TYR A 172 -8.95 -9.13 15.53
C TYR A 172 -8.68 -7.64 15.66
N MET A 173 -9.60 -6.94 16.30
CA MET A 173 -9.43 -5.58 16.79
C MET A 173 -9.98 -5.53 18.21
N PHE A 174 -9.19 -5.00 19.13
CA PHE A 174 -9.59 -4.71 20.50
C PHE A 174 -9.29 -3.25 20.82
N GLN A 175 -10.24 -2.56 21.42
CA GLN A 175 -10.06 -1.20 21.90
C GLN A 175 -10.61 -1.12 23.34
N GLY A 176 -9.84 -0.51 24.22
CA GLY A 176 -10.29 -0.20 25.57
C GLY A 176 -9.89 1.23 25.92
N ALA A 177 -10.80 2.03 26.47
CA ALA A 177 -10.48 3.40 26.84
C ALA A 177 -11.01 3.77 28.21
N TYR A 178 -10.26 4.65 28.86
CA TYR A 178 -10.62 5.35 30.10
C TYR A 178 -10.74 6.84 29.82
N TYR A 179 -11.84 7.42 30.23
CA TYR A 179 -12.14 8.84 30.12
C TYR A 179 -12.31 9.48 31.50
N ASN A 180 -11.63 10.57 31.72
CA ASN A 180 -11.76 11.36 32.96
C ASN A 180 -11.64 12.85 32.63
N GLY A 181 -12.77 13.51 32.31
CA GLY A 181 -12.84 14.93 32.02
C GLY A 181 -11.81 15.38 30.98
N ASN A 182 -10.61 15.69 31.44
CA ASN A 182 -9.52 16.20 30.62
C ASN A 182 -8.61 15.13 30.04
N THR A 183 -8.78 13.87 30.42
CA THR A 183 -7.84 12.78 30.06
C THR A 183 -8.57 11.64 29.37
N MET A 184 -8.03 11.20 28.25
CA MET A 184 -8.34 9.92 27.61
C MET A 184 -7.07 9.07 27.59
N LEU A 185 -7.18 7.85 28.10
CA LEU A 185 -6.17 6.80 27.92
C LEU A 185 -6.83 5.66 27.13
N LYS A 186 -6.29 5.33 25.97
CA LYS A 186 -6.86 4.32 25.06
C LYS A 186 -5.80 3.29 24.68
N LEU A 187 -6.13 2.02 24.89
CA LEU A 187 -5.38 0.88 24.36
C LEU A 187 -6.06 0.42 23.06
N VAL A 188 -5.29 0.26 22.01
CA VAL A 188 -5.72 -0.36 20.75
C VAL A 188 -4.77 -1.52 20.45
N SER A 189 -5.33 -2.73 20.27
CA SER A 189 -4.59 -3.92 19.86
C SER A 189 -5.29 -4.52 18.65
N PHE A 190 -4.56 -4.69 17.55
CA PHE A 190 -5.11 -5.24 16.32
C PHE A 190 -4.07 -6.01 15.54
N GLY A 191 -4.54 -6.92 14.73
CA GLY A 191 -3.66 -7.72 13.90
C GLY A 191 -4.38 -8.93 13.34
N GLY A 192 -3.61 -9.83 12.75
CA GLY A 192 -4.18 -11.03 12.16
C GLY A 192 -3.13 -11.95 11.60
N LYS A 193 -3.63 -13.05 11.07
CA LYS A 193 -2.85 -14.02 10.30
C LYS A 193 -3.38 -14.01 8.86
N ALA A 194 -2.46 -13.81 7.93
CA ALA A 194 -2.69 -13.95 6.50
C ALA A 194 -2.03 -15.24 5.99
N LYS A 195 -2.74 -15.97 5.12
CA LYS A 195 -2.17 -17.01 4.25
C LYS A 195 -2.69 -16.74 2.85
N THR A 196 -1.79 -16.46 1.91
CA THR A 196 -2.13 -16.22 0.51
C THR A 196 -1.30 -17.13 -0.37
N TYR A 197 -1.88 -17.64 -1.46
CA TYR A 197 -1.09 -18.30 -2.49
C TYR A 197 -0.23 -17.25 -3.21
N LEU A 198 0.99 -17.60 -3.59
CA LEU A 198 1.91 -16.69 -4.27
C LEU A 198 1.47 -16.49 -5.73
N THR A 199 0.85 -15.35 -6.01
CA THR A 199 0.34 -14.96 -7.34
C THR A 199 1.16 -13.83 -7.98
N TYR A 200 2.36 -13.55 -7.50
CA TYR A 200 3.22 -12.47 -7.97
C TYR A 200 3.75 -12.70 -9.40
N ASN A 201 3.76 -13.93 -9.90
CA ASN A 201 4.08 -14.22 -11.31
C ASN A 201 2.92 -13.73 -12.18
N GLY A 202 3.17 -12.69 -12.96
CA GLY A 202 2.23 -12.26 -14.00
C GLY A 202 2.18 -13.25 -15.16
N VAL A 203 1.27 -13.04 -16.10
CA VAL A 203 1.05 -13.90 -17.28
C VAL A 203 1.27 -13.10 -18.55
N THR A 204 1.93 -13.68 -19.55
CA THR A 204 2.09 -13.04 -20.87
C THR A 204 0.74 -12.97 -21.61
N LYS A 205 0.59 -12.03 -22.56
CA LYS A 205 -0.60 -11.98 -23.42
C LYS A 205 -0.77 -13.27 -24.26
N GLU A 206 0.34 -13.93 -24.57
CA GLU A 206 0.34 -15.20 -25.32
C GLU A 206 -0.20 -16.34 -24.45
N ASP A 207 0.27 -16.47 -23.22
CA ASP A 207 -0.20 -17.50 -22.28
C ASP A 207 -1.66 -17.29 -21.91
N MET A 208 -2.09 -16.02 -21.67
CA MET A 208 -3.51 -15.73 -21.47
C MET A 208 -4.38 -16.20 -22.63
N LYS A 209 -3.89 -16.06 -23.88
CA LYS A 209 -4.60 -16.50 -25.07
C LYS A 209 -4.59 -18.03 -25.23
N ARG A 210 -3.50 -18.67 -24.81
CA ARG A 210 -3.27 -20.11 -24.95
C ARG A 210 -3.93 -20.93 -23.84
N TYR A 211 -3.85 -20.46 -22.58
CA TYR A 211 -4.28 -21.19 -21.38
C TYR A 211 -5.48 -20.56 -20.67
N GLY A 212 -5.88 -19.35 -21.08
CA GLY A 212 -6.96 -18.60 -20.47
C GLY A 212 -6.45 -17.55 -19.47
N ARG A 213 -7.32 -16.59 -19.15
CA ARG A 213 -6.99 -15.42 -18.31
C ARG A 213 -6.77 -15.73 -16.82
N ARG A 214 -7.12 -16.94 -16.39
CA ARG A 214 -6.95 -17.39 -15.00
C ARG A 214 -5.62 -18.10 -14.76
N TYR A 215 -4.94 -18.47 -15.83
CA TYR A 215 -3.68 -19.20 -15.78
C TYR A 215 -2.57 -18.41 -15.08
N HIS A 216 -1.76 -19.09 -14.29
CA HIS A 216 -0.41 -18.68 -13.89
C HIS A 216 0.42 -19.92 -13.54
N ASP A 217 1.74 -19.79 -13.56
CA ASP A 217 2.70 -20.87 -13.43
C ASP A 217 3.34 -20.98 -12.03
N SER A 218 2.99 -20.13 -11.09
CA SER A 218 3.58 -20.17 -9.73
C SER A 218 3.38 -21.56 -9.10
N GLY A 219 4.48 -22.16 -8.65
CA GLY A 219 4.50 -23.51 -8.07
C GLY A 219 4.28 -24.65 -9.07
N GLN A 220 4.30 -24.39 -10.38
CA GLN A 220 4.22 -25.43 -11.43
C GLN A 220 5.52 -26.25 -11.46
N TYR A 221 5.37 -27.55 -11.67
CA TYR A 221 6.49 -28.45 -11.94
C TYR A 221 6.10 -29.52 -12.95
N VAL A 222 7.09 -30.00 -13.72
CA VAL A 222 6.90 -31.03 -14.75
C VAL A 222 6.84 -32.41 -14.09
N THR A 223 5.93 -33.27 -14.57
CA THR A 223 5.79 -34.64 -14.10
C THR A 223 5.40 -35.58 -15.26
N SER A 224 5.64 -36.87 -15.10
CA SER A 224 5.35 -37.86 -16.15
C SER A 224 3.86 -38.10 -16.40
N ASP A 225 3.01 -37.88 -15.41
CA ASP A 225 1.59 -38.22 -15.39
C ASP A 225 0.72 -37.24 -14.60
N GLY A 226 1.16 -36.00 -14.52
CA GLY A 226 0.46 -34.92 -13.83
C GLY A 226 -0.96 -34.70 -14.31
N PRO A 227 -1.85 -34.23 -13.43
CA PRO A 227 -3.28 -34.08 -13.71
C PRO A 227 -3.57 -32.98 -14.75
N PHE A 228 -2.64 -32.07 -14.96
CA PHE A 228 -2.77 -30.95 -15.89
C PHE A 228 -1.88 -31.21 -17.11
N VAL A 229 -2.42 -30.94 -18.31
CA VAL A 229 -1.68 -31.07 -19.56
C VAL A 229 -1.61 -29.73 -20.25
N LEU A 230 -0.41 -29.22 -20.45
CA LEU A 230 -0.17 -27.97 -21.17
C LEU A 230 -0.50 -28.15 -22.67
N ALA A 231 -0.65 -27.06 -23.41
CA ALA A 231 -1.04 -27.08 -24.81
C ALA A 231 -0.01 -27.75 -25.74
N ASP A 232 1.23 -27.93 -25.31
CA ASP A 232 2.28 -28.67 -26.00
C ASP A 232 2.31 -30.17 -25.64
N GLY A 233 1.42 -30.60 -24.75
CA GLY A 233 1.32 -31.99 -24.29
C GLY A 233 2.17 -32.29 -23.03
N THR A 234 2.84 -31.31 -22.46
CA THR A 234 3.62 -31.48 -21.22
C THR A 234 2.67 -31.71 -20.05
N HIS A 235 2.91 -32.76 -19.27
CA HIS A 235 2.19 -33.02 -18.03
C HIS A 235 2.82 -32.21 -16.87
N VAL A 236 1.97 -31.51 -16.14
CA VAL A 236 2.40 -30.68 -14.99
C VAL A 236 1.50 -30.89 -13.78
N ASP A 237 2.04 -30.57 -12.63
CA ASP A 237 1.28 -30.42 -11.39
C ASP A 237 1.71 -29.12 -10.69
N TYR A 238 1.05 -28.76 -9.59
CA TYR A 238 1.28 -27.52 -8.88
C TYR A 238 1.47 -27.77 -7.39
N TYR A 239 2.44 -27.12 -6.78
CA TYR A 239 2.68 -27.22 -5.37
C TYR A 239 1.59 -26.44 -4.58
N ASP A 240 0.76 -27.18 -3.83
CA ASP A 240 -0.40 -26.62 -3.14
C ASP A 240 -0.03 -25.62 -2.03
N ASP A 241 1.16 -25.73 -1.44
CA ASP A 241 1.61 -24.86 -0.34
C ASP A 241 2.60 -23.77 -0.81
N GLN A 242 2.49 -23.36 -2.08
CA GLN A 242 3.18 -22.20 -2.65
C GLN A 242 2.59 -20.91 -2.06
N THR A 243 2.89 -20.62 -0.79
CA THR A 243 2.13 -19.64 -0.01
C THR A 243 3.01 -18.63 0.73
N ASP A 244 2.51 -17.41 0.87
CA ASP A 244 2.95 -16.43 1.85
C ASP A 244 2.12 -16.54 3.12
N ASN A 245 2.79 -16.60 4.25
CA ASN A 245 2.20 -16.71 5.57
C ASN A 245 2.73 -15.61 6.47
N TYR A 246 1.86 -14.74 6.96
CA TYR A 246 2.27 -13.64 7.82
C TYR A 246 1.35 -13.47 9.03
N LEU A 247 1.95 -13.25 10.18
CA LEU A 247 1.29 -12.87 11.43
C LEU A 247 1.75 -11.47 11.83
N GLN A 248 0.82 -10.54 12.00
CA GLN A 248 1.13 -9.20 12.52
C GLN A 248 0.26 -8.87 13.73
N ILE A 249 0.88 -8.29 14.75
CA ILE A 249 0.22 -7.82 15.98
C ILE A 249 0.69 -6.41 16.26
N ASN A 250 -0.25 -5.47 16.31
CA ASN A 250 0.00 -4.06 16.56
C ASN A 250 -0.64 -3.66 17.89
N ASN A 251 0.10 -2.97 18.75
CA ASN A 251 -0.38 -2.47 20.02
C ASN A 251 -0.07 -0.97 20.12
N GLN A 252 -1.03 -0.17 20.55
CA GLN A 252 -0.90 1.27 20.73
C GLN A 252 -1.51 1.67 22.07
N LEU A 253 -0.77 2.41 22.88
CA LEU A 253 -1.25 3.05 24.10
C LEU A 253 -1.29 4.56 23.86
N ILE A 254 -2.47 5.11 23.75
CA ILE A 254 -2.74 6.49 23.34
C ILE A 254 -3.18 7.30 24.55
N LEU A 255 -2.45 8.35 24.86
CA LEU A 255 -2.80 9.36 25.84
C LEU A 255 -3.18 10.66 25.15
N ASN A 256 -4.36 11.18 25.46
CA ASN A 256 -4.75 12.55 25.16
C ASN A 256 -5.07 13.25 26.47
N HIS A 257 -4.41 14.37 26.76
CA HIS A 257 -4.59 15.11 27.99
C HIS A 257 -4.70 16.60 27.73
N ARG A 258 -5.81 17.19 28.14
CA ARG A 258 -5.99 18.65 28.17
C ARG A 258 -5.45 19.19 29.50
N ILE A 259 -4.26 19.81 29.46
CA ILE A 259 -3.64 20.40 30.65
C ILE A 259 -4.46 21.62 31.11
N ASN A 260 -4.89 22.45 30.15
CA ASN A 260 -5.76 23.60 30.35
C ASN A 260 -6.35 24.04 29.01
N ASP A 261 -7.08 25.19 28.98
CA ASP A 261 -7.75 25.68 27.76
C ASP A 261 -6.78 26.04 26.60
N ARG A 262 -5.50 26.12 26.88
CA ARG A 262 -4.47 26.48 25.87
C ARG A 262 -3.58 25.33 25.48
N TRP A 263 -3.41 24.34 26.36
CA TRP A 263 -2.48 23.25 26.15
C TRP A 263 -3.18 21.89 26.08
N VAL A 264 -2.92 21.18 25.00
CA VAL A 264 -3.30 19.77 24.81
C VAL A 264 -2.05 18.96 24.51
N MET A 265 -1.88 17.85 25.20
CA MET A 265 -0.78 16.92 25.02
C MET A 265 -1.33 15.59 24.44
N ASN A 266 -0.63 15.04 23.46
CA ASN A 266 -0.86 13.72 22.90
C ASN A 266 0.42 12.91 22.98
N ALA A 267 0.31 11.64 23.38
CA ALA A 267 1.42 10.69 23.32
C ALA A 267 0.87 9.32 22.92
N THR A 268 1.62 8.61 22.08
CA THR A 268 1.29 7.24 21.67
C THR A 268 2.55 6.39 21.77
N ALA A 269 2.56 5.44 22.69
CA ALA A 269 3.56 4.36 22.70
C ALA A 269 3.03 3.21 21.85
N PHE A 270 3.87 2.60 21.04
CA PHE A 270 3.46 1.52 20.15
C PHE A 270 4.49 0.39 20.07
N TYR A 271 3.99 -0.79 19.78
CA TYR A 271 4.80 -1.97 19.53
C TYR A 271 4.12 -2.87 18.50
N THR A 272 4.86 -3.22 17.45
CA THR A 272 4.44 -4.16 16.41
C THR A 272 5.35 -5.38 16.41
N TYR A 273 4.76 -6.55 16.39
CA TYR A 273 5.42 -7.83 16.16
C TYR A 273 4.95 -8.39 14.82
N GLY A 274 5.89 -8.84 13.99
CA GLY A 274 5.63 -9.54 12.75
C GLY A 274 6.45 -10.81 12.65
N TYR A 275 5.85 -11.87 12.14
CA TYR A 275 6.52 -13.12 11.78
C TYR A 275 5.91 -13.63 10.49
N GLY A 276 6.73 -13.85 9.48
CA GLY A 276 6.26 -14.37 8.22
C GLY A 276 7.29 -15.22 7.50
N TYR A 277 6.76 -16.05 6.64
CA TYR A 277 7.56 -16.82 5.70
C TYR A 277 6.76 -17.05 4.44
N TYR A 278 7.45 -17.08 3.31
CA TYR A 278 6.89 -17.64 2.11
C TYR A 278 7.61 -18.93 1.74
N ARG A 279 6.81 -19.90 1.30
CA ARG A 279 7.23 -21.23 0.89
C ARG A 279 7.11 -21.36 -0.60
N GLN A 280 8.16 -21.85 -1.23
CA GLN A 280 8.24 -21.98 -2.67
C GLN A 280 8.78 -23.35 -3.06
N TYR A 281 8.13 -23.97 -4.03
CA TYR A 281 8.70 -25.02 -4.86
C TYR A 281 9.55 -24.36 -5.95
N LYS A 282 10.75 -24.88 -6.18
CA LYS A 282 11.64 -24.50 -7.27
C LYS A 282 11.97 -25.73 -8.08
N ASP A 283 11.58 -25.70 -9.36
CA ASP A 283 11.86 -26.72 -10.36
C ASP A 283 13.31 -26.53 -10.82
N ASP A 284 14.08 -27.63 -10.91
CA ASP A 284 15.46 -27.71 -11.42
C ASP A 284 16.39 -26.60 -10.90
N ALA A 285 16.34 -26.35 -9.59
CA ALA A 285 17.08 -25.26 -8.97
C ALA A 285 18.59 -25.54 -8.88
N TRP A 286 19.43 -24.55 -9.22
CA TRP A 286 20.87 -24.61 -8.99
C TRP A 286 21.19 -24.63 -7.50
N LEU A 287 21.84 -25.74 -7.04
CA LEU A 287 22.10 -25.97 -5.62
C LEU A 287 23.32 -25.19 -5.07
N ALA A 288 24.16 -24.62 -5.93
CA ALA A 288 25.32 -23.82 -5.52
C ALA A 288 24.97 -22.64 -4.58
N GLY A 289 23.77 -22.04 -4.76
CA GLY A 289 23.27 -20.97 -3.91
C GLY A 289 22.75 -21.42 -2.53
N TYR A 290 22.69 -22.74 -2.27
CA TYR A 290 22.18 -23.29 -1.01
C TYR A 290 23.34 -23.86 -0.18
N THR A 291 24.07 -22.97 0.49
CA THR A 291 25.34 -23.28 1.18
C THR A 291 25.21 -24.22 2.38
N ASN A 292 23.97 -24.49 2.80
CA ASN A 292 23.66 -25.43 3.90
C ASN A 292 23.52 -26.89 3.45
N LEU A 293 23.70 -27.18 2.17
CA LEU A 293 23.64 -28.52 1.61
C LEU A 293 25.00 -29.23 1.67
N GLN A 294 24.96 -30.54 1.87
CA GLN A 294 26.12 -31.45 1.70
C GLN A 294 25.79 -32.38 0.53
N SER A 295 26.09 -31.96 -0.68
CA SER A 295 25.78 -32.70 -1.89
C SER A 295 26.69 -32.28 -3.04
N ASP A 296 26.94 -33.24 -3.93
CA ASP A 296 27.63 -33.03 -5.21
C ASP A 296 26.60 -32.88 -6.36
N ILE A 297 25.29 -32.83 -6.07
CA ILE A 297 24.23 -32.60 -7.04
C ILE A 297 24.27 -31.12 -7.43
N GLU A 298 24.27 -30.82 -8.72
CA GLU A 298 24.36 -29.47 -9.25
C GLU A 298 22.97 -28.79 -9.29
N GLN A 299 21.95 -29.54 -9.69
CA GLN A 299 20.55 -29.06 -9.82
C GLN A 299 19.59 -30.11 -9.28
N ALA A 300 18.54 -29.67 -8.63
CA ALA A 300 17.45 -30.52 -8.17
C ALA A 300 16.21 -29.67 -7.84
N ASP A 301 15.07 -30.32 -7.83
CA ASP A 301 13.85 -29.76 -7.29
C ASP A 301 13.96 -29.57 -5.79
N LEU A 302 13.41 -28.48 -5.29
CA LEU A 302 13.46 -28.19 -3.86
C LEU A 302 12.26 -27.40 -3.35
N ILE A 303 12.01 -27.50 -2.05
CA ILE A 303 11.06 -26.64 -1.32
C ILE A 303 11.88 -25.79 -0.35
N ARG A 304 11.78 -24.46 -0.53
CA ARG A 304 12.46 -23.49 0.32
C ARG A 304 11.48 -22.61 1.07
N GLU A 305 11.92 -22.12 2.23
CA GLU A 305 11.28 -21.04 2.96
C GLU A 305 12.23 -19.85 3.08
N LYS A 306 11.71 -18.64 2.84
CA LYS A 306 12.39 -17.39 3.21
C LYS A 306 11.58 -16.75 4.33
N ILE A 307 12.23 -16.49 5.45
CA ILE A 307 11.59 -16.22 6.73
C ILE A 307 12.07 -14.87 7.26
N MET A 308 11.16 -14.11 7.85
CA MET A 308 11.48 -12.89 8.57
C MET A 308 10.73 -12.79 9.90
N ARG A 309 11.34 -12.10 10.86
CA ARG A 309 10.70 -11.80 12.13
C ARG A 309 11.04 -10.38 12.57
N ASN A 310 10.06 -9.51 12.59
CA ASN A 310 10.29 -8.12 12.91
C ASN A 310 9.73 -7.69 14.27
N HIS A 311 10.41 -6.73 14.85
CA HIS A 311 10.01 -6.00 16.04
C HIS A 311 10.14 -4.50 15.77
N LEU A 312 9.06 -3.76 15.94
CA LEU A 312 9.04 -2.30 15.82
C LEU A 312 8.45 -1.72 17.10
N GLY A 313 9.20 -0.92 17.80
CA GLY A 313 8.71 -0.21 18.99
C GLY A 313 9.04 1.27 18.96
N GLY A 314 8.19 2.10 19.58
CA GLY A 314 8.45 3.53 19.57
C GLY A 314 7.45 4.36 20.34
N ILE A 315 7.66 5.68 20.27
CA ILE A 315 6.79 6.69 20.86
C ILE A 315 6.65 7.88 19.94
N ASN A 316 5.42 8.38 19.80
CA ASN A 316 5.10 9.65 19.18
C ASN A 316 4.55 10.56 20.28
N ALA A 317 4.99 11.81 20.36
CA ALA A 317 4.50 12.78 21.32
C ALA A 317 4.35 14.17 20.70
N SER A 318 3.32 14.89 21.10
CA SER A 318 3.12 16.28 20.70
C SER A 318 2.40 17.09 21.77
N ALA A 319 2.68 18.40 21.79
CA ALA A 319 1.99 19.37 22.62
C ALA A 319 1.48 20.51 21.72
N ALA A 320 0.19 20.76 21.75
CA ALA A 320 -0.46 21.84 21.03
C ALA A 320 -0.76 23.00 22.00
N TYR A 321 -0.37 24.21 21.59
CA TYR A 321 -0.61 25.45 22.32
C TYR A 321 -1.43 26.41 21.46
N SER A 322 -2.59 26.80 21.94
CA SER A 322 -3.50 27.71 21.23
C SER A 322 -3.65 29.02 22.01
N VAL A 323 -3.39 30.13 21.34
CA VAL A 323 -3.55 31.48 21.90
C VAL A 323 -4.08 32.45 20.85
N ARG A 324 -5.24 33.04 21.08
CA ARG A 324 -5.90 33.99 20.18
C ARG A 324 -5.97 33.42 18.74
N ASN A 325 -5.11 33.92 17.87
CA ASN A 325 -5.06 33.61 16.42
C ASN A 325 -3.83 32.77 16.02
N LEU A 326 -3.13 32.20 16.98
CA LEU A 326 -1.93 31.40 16.77
C LEU A 326 -2.06 30.03 17.44
N ASP A 327 -1.91 28.97 16.64
CA ASP A 327 -1.79 27.59 17.11
C ASP A 327 -0.38 27.09 16.83
N LEU A 328 0.29 26.66 17.88
CA LEU A 328 1.63 26.06 17.81
C LEU A 328 1.53 24.58 18.18
N THR A 329 2.23 23.72 17.44
CA THR A 329 2.39 22.31 17.78
C THR A 329 3.87 21.97 17.79
N PHE A 330 4.33 21.46 18.90
CA PHE A 330 5.68 20.90 19.07
C PHE A 330 5.53 19.40 19.18
N GLY A 331 6.39 18.64 18.53
CA GLY A 331 6.30 17.20 18.62
C GLY A 331 7.55 16.51 18.12
N GLY A 332 7.49 15.20 18.20
CA GLY A 332 8.53 14.32 17.69
C GLY A 332 8.15 12.86 17.84
N SER A 333 8.95 12.01 17.27
CA SER A 333 8.85 10.56 17.40
C SER A 333 10.23 9.93 17.51
N TRP A 334 10.25 8.75 18.09
CA TRP A 334 11.39 7.85 18.04
C TRP A 334 10.89 6.43 17.88
N SER A 335 11.55 5.64 17.03
CA SER A 335 11.28 4.23 16.85
C SER A 335 12.55 3.44 16.61
N TYR A 336 12.50 2.18 17.01
CA TYR A 336 13.52 1.19 16.75
C TYR A 336 12.88 -0.05 16.11
N TYR A 337 13.49 -0.50 15.02
CA TYR A 337 13.10 -1.68 14.26
C TYR A 337 14.26 -2.66 14.20
N SER A 338 13.97 -3.95 14.36
CA SER A 338 14.93 -5.03 14.20
C SER A 338 14.26 -6.18 13.45
N CYS A 339 14.95 -6.74 12.45
CA CYS A 339 14.41 -7.79 11.61
C CYS A 339 15.51 -8.76 11.12
N PRO A 340 15.66 -9.93 11.75
CA PRO A 340 16.39 -11.03 11.16
C PRO A 340 15.63 -11.62 9.96
N HIS A 341 16.39 -11.93 8.88
CA HIS A 341 15.95 -12.61 7.69
C HIS A 341 16.79 -13.87 7.49
N TRP A 342 16.16 -15.01 7.20
CA TRP A 342 16.89 -16.25 6.95
C TRP A 342 16.14 -17.19 6.03
N GLY A 343 16.85 -18.13 5.41
CA GLY A 343 16.28 -19.17 4.56
C GLY A 343 16.52 -20.56 5.06
N THR A 344 15.52 -21.44 4.94
CA THR A 344 15.59 -22.87 5.22
C THR A 344 15.13 -23.69 4.02
N LEU A 345 15.58 -24.93 3.93
CA LEU A 345 15.11 -25.90 2.97
C LEU A 345 14.32 -26.98 3.69
N ASP A 346 13.09 -27.23 3.23
CA ASP A 346 12.25 -28.30 3.76
C ASP A 346 12.53 -29.63 3.09
N TRP A 347 12.80 -29.59 1.79
CA TRP A 347 13.05 -30.76 0.97
C TRP A 347 13.93 -30.40 -0.24
N VAL A 348 14.75 -31.36 -0.68
CA VAL A 348 15.53 -31.33 -1.92
C VAL A 348 15.50 -32.72 -2.51
N ASP A 349 15.18 -32.83 -3.80
CA ASP A 349 15.14 -34.12 -4.47
C ASP A 349 16.51 -34.82 -4.46
N GLY A 350 16.52 -36.12 -4.27
CA GLY A 350 17.74 -36.92 -4.15
C GLY A 350 18.49 -36.79 -2.84
N LEU A 351 18.11 -35.89 -1.91
CA LEU A 351 18.79 -35.69 -0.63
C LEU A 351 17.97 -36.20 0.56
N LYS A 352 18.67 -36.63 1.60
CA LYS A 352 18.07 -36.95 2.90
C LYS A 352 18.01 -35.67 3.76
N LYS A 353 17.10 -35.63 4.70
CA LYS A 353 16.98 -34.51 5.64
C LYS A 353 18.25 -34.26 6.47
N SER A 354 19.10 -35.28 6.67
CA SER A 354 20.40 -35.16 7.31
C SER A 354 21.44 -34.38 6.52
N ASP A 355 21.26 -34.28 5.20
CA ASP A 355 22.18 -33.61 4.27
C ASP A 355 21.85 -32.11 4.14
N ILE A 356 20.68 -31.69 4.67
CA ILE A 356 20.21 -30.32 4.75
C ILE A 356 20.48 -29.78 6.18
N ARG A 357 21.32 -28.75 6.30
CA ARG A 357 21.77 -28.27 7.63
C ARG A 357 21.54 -26.78 7.81
N GLY A 358 20.69 -26.43 8.79
CA GLY A 358 20.54 -25.05 9.23
C GLY A 358 19.97 -24.10 8.17
N ARG A 359 20.54 -22.92 8.09
CA ARG A 359 20.12 -21.83 7.21
C ARG A 359 21.05 -21.73 6.01
N TRP A 360 20.51 -21.42 4.82
CA TRP A 360 21.33 -21.21 3.63
C TRP A 360 21.70 -19.74 3.43
N TYR A 361 20.95 -18.81 4.00
CA TYR A 361 21.36 -17.41 4.21
C TYR A 361 20.84 -16.93 5.57
N ASP A 362 21.46 -15.86 6.08
CA ASP A 362 21.14 -15.27 7.38
C ASP A 362 21.64 -13.83 7.42
N ASN A 363 20.75 -12.89 7.64
CA ASN A 363 21.12 -11.49 7.79
C ASN A 363 20.15 -10.76 8.74
N ASP A 364 20.65 -9.68 9.31
CA ASP A 364 19.93 -8.85 10.25
C ASP A 364 19.81 -7.42 9.74
N VAL A 365 18.73 -6.75 10.11
CA VAL A 365 18.50 -5.34 9.85
C VAL A 365 18.09 -4.66 11.15
N ASP A 366 18.74 -3.52 11.44
CA ASP A 366 18.35 -2.59 12.49
C ASP A 366 18.12 -1.19 11.91
N LYS A 367 17.05 -0.53 12.34
CA LYS A 367 16.76 0.85 11.95
C LYS A 367 16.28 1.68 13.12
N GLN A 368 16.92 2.82 13.31
CA GLN A 368 16.45 3.88 14.21
C GLN A 368 15.93 5.04 13.38
N ASP A 369 14.76 5.55 13.75
CA ASP A 369 14.15 6.72 13.14
C ASP A 369 13.71 7.67 14.25
N ALA A 370 14.20 8.89 14.21
CA ALA A 370 13.87 9.93 15.19
C ALA A 370 13.58 11.25 14.49
N ASN A 371 12.57 11.95 14.93
CA ASN A 371 12.32 13.30 14.44
C ASN A 371 11.84 14.24 15.54
N VAL A 372 12.06 15.52 15.30
CA VAL A 372 11.45 16.61 16.06
C VAL A 372 10.87 17.63 15.09
N PHE A 373 9.76 18.24 15.44
CA PHE A 373 9.12 19.25 14.60
C PHE A 373 8.47 20.37 15.40
N VAL A 374 8.34 21.51 14.73
CA VAL A 374 7.52 22.63 15.16
C VAL A 374 6.62 23.06 14.02
N ARG A 375 5.34 23.24 14.31
CA ARG A 375 4.32 23.71 13.37
C ARG A 375 3.60 24.92 13.96
N ALA A 376 3.39 25.94 13.13
CA ALA A 376 2.64 27.13 13.44
C ALA A 376 1.50 27.33 12.44
N ASN A 377 0.29 27.59 12.94
CA ASN A 377 -0.85 28.05 12.14
C ASN A 377 -1.24 29.42 12.68
N TRP A 378 -1.19 30.43 11.85
CA TRP A 378 -1.45 31.80 12.24
C TRP A 378 -2.58 32.39 11.41
N THR A 379 -3.67 32.79 12.05
CA THR A 379 -4.75 33.57 11.45
C THR A 379 -4.39 35.04 11.47
N VAL A 380 -3.82 35.52 10.35
CA VAL A 380 -3.28 36.89 10.21
C VAL A 380 -4.40 37.92 10.15
N ALA A 381 -5.46 37.59 9.40
CA ALA A 381 -6.64 38.42 9.19
C ALA A 381 -7.86 37.53 8.95
N ARG A 382 -9.05 38.13 8.90
CA ARG A 382 -10.27 37.40 8.57
C ARG A 382 -10.10 36.68 7.22
N GLY A 383 -10.25 35.34 7.25
CA GLY A 383 -10.10 34.49 6.09
C GLY A 383 -8.66 34.17 5.69
N LEU A 384 -7.65 34.89 6.21
CA LEU A 384 -6.24 34.67 5.84
C LEU A 384 -5.48 33.89 6.91
N ARG A 385 -4.98 32.71 6.56
CA ARG A 385 -4.17 31.84 7.43
C ARG A 385 -2.82 31.56 6.77
N LEU A 386 -1.78 31.61 7.57
CA LEU A 386 -0.44 31.17 7.21
C LEU A 386 -0.11 29.92 8.01
N PHE A 387 0.62 28.99 7.41
CA PHE A 387 1.22 27.89 8.14
C PHE A 387 2.71 27.77 7.83
N ALA A 388 3.47 27.32 8.80
CA ALA A 388 4.84 26.89 8.67
C ALA A 388 5.03 25.61 9.48
N ASP A 389 5.81 24.67 8.95
CA ASP A 389 6.13 23.39 9.56
C ASP A 389 7.59 23.08 9.26
N MET A 390 8.37 22.83 10.29
CA MET A 390 9.80 22.51 10.21
C MET A 390 10.05 21.21 10.92
N GLN A 391 10.60 20.23 10.21
CA GLN A 391 10.97 18.94 10.77
C GLN A 391 12.45 18.68 10.55
N TYR A 392 13.12 18.19 11.58
CA TYR A 392 14.42 17.53 11.47
C TYR A 392 14.22 16.05 11.75
N ARG A 393 14.74 15.19 10.88
CA ARG A 393 14.67 13.72 10.97
C ARG A 393 16.06 13.13 10.91
N TYR A 394 16.35 12.20 11.80
CA TYR A 394 17.55 11.37 11.83
C TYR A 394 17.14 9.92 11.56
N VAL A 395 17.85 9.26 10.64
CA VAL A 395 17.72 7.83 10.38
C VAL A 395 19.08 7.18 10.46
N HIS A 396 19.18 6.08 11.20
CA HIS A 396 20.33 5.18 11.18
C HIS A 396 19.85 3.81 10.72
N TYR A 397 20.33 3.37 9.56
CA TYR A 397 20.01 2.08 8.95
C TYR A 397 21.27 1.22 8.90
N GLN A 398 21.16 -0.01 9.42
CA GLN A 398 22.23 -1.01 9.43
C GLN A 398 21.64 -2.32 8.91
N ALA A 399 22.40 -3.00 8.02
CA ALA A 399 22.11 -4.35 7.57
C ALA A 399 23.41 -5.12 7.42
N TRP A 400 23.44 -6.35 7.93
CA TRP A 400 24.67 -7.17 7.92
C TRP A 400 24.36 -8.66 7.85
N GLY A 401 25.33 -9.44 7.33
CA GLY A 401 25.21 -10.88 7.19
C GLY A 401 25.35 -11.35 5.75
N VAL A 402 24.58 -12.35 5.38
CA VAL A 402 24.61 -12.99 4.06
C VAL A 402 23.24 -12.92 3.43
N ASN A 403 23.14 -12.41 2.21
CA ASN A 403 21.91 -12.36 1.44
C ASN A 403 21.68 -13.66 0.66
N ASP A 404 20.49 -13.82 0.12
CA ASP A 404 20.06 -14.99 -0.65
C ASP A 404 20.50 -14.99 -2.13
N ASN A 405 21.25 -13.97 -2.57
CA ASN A 405 21.79 -13.89 -3.91
C ASN A 405 23.14 -14.61 -4.00
N TYR A 406 23.28 -15.55 -4.93
CA TYR A 406 24.53 -16.23 -5.24
C TYR A 406 25.24 -15.52 -6.40
N ASN A 407 26.53 -15.21 -6.23
CA ASN A 407 27.37 -14.62 -7.26
C ASN A 407 28.19 -15.71 -7.95
N TRP A 408 27.90 -15.96 -9.21
CA TRP A 408 28.56 -16.98 -10.01
C TRP A 408 30.04 -16.67 -10.30
N ASP A 409 30.41 -15.39 -10.41
CA ASP A 409 31.79 -14.97 -10.70
C ASP A 409 32.71 -15.25 -9.50
N THR A 410 32.22 -15.05 -8.30
CA THR A 410 32.95 -15.25 -7.05
C THR A 410 32.69 -16.61 -6.39
N SER A 411 31.70 -17.37 -6.90
CA SER A 411 31.22 -18.62 -6.30
C SER A 411 30.88 -18.48 -4.82
N ALA A 412 30.22 -17.39 -4.45
CA ALA A 412 29.86 -17.06 -3.07
C ALA A 412 28.51 -16.36 -2.96
N MET A 413 27.89 -16.51 -1.78
CA MET A 413 26.70 -15.73 -1.43
C MET A 413 27.07 -14.26 -1.24
N GLN A 414 26.14 -13.35 -1.57
CA GLN A 414 26.31 -11.91 -1.42
C GLN A 414 26.48 -11.52 0.06
N PRO A 415 27.60 -10.90 0.47
CA PRO A 415 27.72 -10.32 1.79
C PRO A 415 26.93 -9.01 1.86
N ILE A 416 26.26 -8.78 2.99
CA ILE A 416 25.62 -7.49 3.32
C ILE A 416 26.46 -6.83 4.41
N ASP A 417 26.83 -5.56 4.21
CA ASP A 417 27.48 -4.69 5.20
C ASP A 417 27.10 -3.24 4.91
N VAL A 418 25.98 -2.82 5.45
CA VAL A 418 25.40 -1.47 5.26
C VAL A 418 25.34 -0.78 6.62
N ASP A 419 25.97 0.38 6.74
CA ASP A 419 25.82 1.31 7.87
C ASP A 419 25.65 2.73 7.33
N LYS A 420 24.43 3.25 7.35
CA LYS A 420 24.08 4.55 6.78
C LYS A 420 23.33 5.43 7.78
N LYS A 421 23.76 6.70 7.86
CA LYS A 421 23.13 7.72 8.68
C LYS A 421 22.64 8.86 7.80
N TYR A 422 21.38 9.24 7.99
CA TYR A 422 20.76 10.32 7.23
C TYR A 422 20.29 11.41 8.18
N HIS A 423 20.42 12.65 7.72
CA HIS A 423 20.00 13.86 8.42
C HIS A 423 19.14 14.67 7.45
N PHE A 424 17.85 14.70 7.68
CA PHE A 424 16.89 15.33 6.79
C PHE A 424 16.30 16.56 7.45
N PHE A 425 16.26 17.67 6.69
CA PHE A 425 15.55 18.88 7.09
C PHE A 425 14.41 19.12 6.09
N ASN A 426 13.17 19.07 6.57
CA ASN A 426 11.95 19.07 5.77
C ASN A 426 11.10 20.31 6.12
N PRO A 427 11.42 21.51 5.63
CA PRO A 427 10.62 22.71 5.82
C PRO A 427 9.39 22.71 4.92
N ARG A 428 8.29 23.27 5.42
CA ARG A 428 7.04 23.46 4.67
C ARG A 428 6.42 24.78 5.06
N ALA A 429 5.80 25.46 4.10
CA ALA A 429 5.06 26.69 4.36
C ALA A 429 3.90 26.81 3.39
N GLY A 430 2.89 27.58 3.76
CA GLY A 430 1.78 27.84 2.87
C GLY A 430 0.86 28.94 3.40
N ILE A 431 -0.03 29.32 2.51
CA ILE A 431 -1.06 30.33 2.69
C ILE A 431 -2.42 29.75 2.33
N HIS A 432 -3.42 30.04 3.13
CA HIS A 432 -4.80 29.72 2.84
C HIS A 432 -5.66 30.98 3.00
N TYR A 433 -6.47 31.28 1.99
CA TYR A 433 -7.37 32.43 2.00
C TYR A 433 -8.80 32.02 1.69
N THR A 434 -9.72 32.30 2.61
CA THR A 434 -11.16 32.08 2.45
C THR A 434 -11.86 33.42 2.18
N LEU A 435 -12.51 33.53 1.03
CA LEU A 435 -13.28 34.70 0.62
C LEU A 435 -14.78 34.36 0.65
N ALA A 436 -15.57 35.22 1.28
CA ALA A 436 -17.04 35.11 1.38
C ALA A 436 -17.52 33.72 1.89
N ASP A 437 -16.72 33.05 2.74
CA ASP A 437 -16.98 31.74 3.34
C ASP A 437 -17.25 30.61 2.34
N ARG A 438 -16.95 30.82 1.04
CA ARG A 438 -17.22 29.86 -0.06
C ARG A 438 -16.03 29.62 -0.98
N HIS A 439 -15.16 30.61 -1.14
CA HIS A 439 -14.03 30.53 -2.03
C HIS A 439 -12.76 30.32 -1.23
N ASN A 440 -12.13 29.20 -1.38
CA ASN A 440 -10.91 28.81 -0.67
C ASN A 440 -9.75 28.74 -1.64
N PHE A 441 -8.72 29.53 -1.41
CA PHE A 441 -7.48 29.55 -2.18
C PHE A 441 -6.35 29.07 -1.28
N TYR A 442 -5.45 28.27 -1.79
CA TYR A 442 -4.23 27.91 -1.08
C TYR A 442 -3.03 27.82 -2.01
N ALA A 443 -1.88 28.12 -1.46
CA ALA A 443 -0.60 27.82 -2.06
C ALA A 443 0.33 27.25 -1.01
N SER A 444 1.12 26.25 -1.35
CA SER A 444 2.08 25.64 -0.44
C SER A 444 3.36 25.23 -1.14
N PHE A 445 4.43 25.22 -0.36
CA PHE A 445 5.74 24.70 -0.72
C PHE A 445 6.18 23.73 0.37
N ALA A 446 6.75 22.60 -0.03
CA ALA A 446 7.28 21.60 0.90
C ALA A 446 8.58 21.00 0.37
N VAL A 447 9.49 20.66 1.29
CA VAL A 447 10.63 19.78 1.02
C VAL A 447 10.40 18.48 1.78
N ALA A 448 10.63 17.35 1.11
CA ALA A 448 10.64 16.04 1.74
C ALA A 448 11.89 15.26 1.29
N GLN A 449 12.41 14.42 2.16
CA GLN A 449 13.59 13.60 1.89
C GLN A 449 13.34 12.19 2.41
N LYS A 450 13.88 11.19 1.69
CA LYS A 450 13.66 9.76 1.97
C LYS A 450 14.95 8.99 1.72
N GLU A 451 15.29 8.11 2.64
CA GLU A 451 16.35 7.12 2.51
C GLU A 451 15.93 5.99 1.56
N PRO A 452 16.90 5.27 0.93
CA PRO A 452 16.64 4.05 0.16
C PRO A 452 16.01 2.93 0.99
N THR A 453 15.33 2.00 0.34
CA THR A 453 14.81 0.77 0.93
C THR A 453 15.91 -0.29 1.07
N ARG A 454 15.63 -1.39 1.77
CA ARG A 454 16.56 -2.54 1.84
C ARG A 454 16.90 -3.08 0.46
N SER A 455 15.91 -3.30 -0.40
CA SER A 455 16.12 -3.81 -1.76
C SER A 455 16.98 -2.86 -2.61
N ASP A 456 16.83 -1.56 -2.46
CA ASP A 456 17.70 -0.59 -3.16
C ASP A 456 19.19 -0.76 -2.80
N PHE A 457 19.52 -1.26 -1.59
CA PHE A 457 20.89 -1.58 -1.20
C PHE A 457 21.33 -2.98 -1.66
N THR A 458 20.50 -4.00 -1.46
CA THR A 458 20.86 -5.40 -1.68
C THR A 458 20.82 -5.77 -3.17
N ASP A 459 19.80 -5.31 -3.90
CA ASP A 459 19.56 -5.75 -5.27
C ASP A 459 20.44 -5.02 -6.29
N ARG A 460 20.96 -3.85 -5.91
CA ARG A 460 21.94 -3.12 -6.73
C ARG A 460 23.16 -3.97 -7.10
N TYR A 461 23.58 -4.89 -6.24
CA TYR A 461 24.65 -5.83 -6.48
C TYR A 461 24.43 -6.67 -7.76
N MET A 462 23.18 -6.93 -8.14
CA MET A 462 22.84 -7.74 -9.31
C MET A 462 23.17 -7.06 -10.65
N PHE A 463 23.24 -5.74 -10.70
CA PHE A 463 23.38 -5.03 -11.99
C PHE A 463 24.50 -4.00 -12.07
N SER A 464 24.93 -3.39 -10.97
CA SER A 464 25.89 -2.28 -11.06
C SER A 464 27.35 -2.72 -11.14
N GLY A 465 27.66 -3.92 -10.65
CA GLY A 465 29.04 -4.43 -10.57
C GLY A 465 29.97 -3.59 -9.68
N ASP A 466 29.46 -2.51 -9.08
CA ASP A 466 30.17 -1.62 -8.18
C ASP A 466 29.55 -1.66 -6.77
N ASN A 467 30.34 -1.32 -5.75
CA ASN A 467 29.88 -1.23 -4.36
C ASN A 467 29.31 0.16 -4.01
N SER A 468 28.89 0.94 -4.99
CA SER A 468 28.25 2.23 -4.73
C SER A 468 26.84 2.02 -4.21
N TYR A 469 26.52 2.67 -3.10
CA TYR A 469 25.17 2.65 -2.54
C TYR A 469 24.28 3.73 -3.14
N PRO A 470 22.97 3.50 -3.22
CA PRO A 470 22.05 4.51 -3.73
C PRO A 470 22.03 5.75 -2.83
N SER A 471 21.77 6.90 -3.46
CA SER A 471 21.56 8.17 -2.76
C SER A 471 20.14 8.27 -2.20
N SER A 472 19.96 9.10 -1.17
CA SER A 472 18.62 9.47 -0.69
C SER A 472 17.91 10.37 -1.67
N GLU A 473 16.59 10.18 -1.80
CA GLU A 473 15.74 11.00 -2.66
C GLU A 473 15.37 12.33 -1.99
N LYS A 474 15.22 13.39 -2.78
CA LYS A 474 14.74 14.69 -2.34
C LYS A 474 13.63 15.21 -3.25
N LEU A 475 12.55 15.67 -2.64
CA LEU A 475 11.38 16.23 -3.29
C LEU A 475 11.20 17.70 -2.92
N TYR A 476 10.93 18.52 -3.93
CA TYR A 476 10.40 19.89 -3.80
C TYR A 476 8.99 19.89 -4.37
N ASP A 477 8.00 20.13 -3.52
CA ASP A 477 6.58 20.06 -3.85
C ASP A 477 5.93 21.45 -3.79
N TYR A 478 5.37 21.88 -4.91
CA TYR A 478 4.68 23.16 -5.08
C TYR A 478 3.22 22.89 -5.41
N GLU A 479 2.31 23.44 -4.64
CA GLU A 479 0.87 23.29 -4.88
C GLU A 479 0.17 24.64 -4.90
N LEU A 480 -0.81 24.77 -5.80
CA LEU A 480 -1.72 25.88 -5.89
C LEU A 480 -3.14 25.35 -6.09
N GLY A 481 -4.07 25.69 -5.20
CA GLY A 481 -5.43 25.20 -5.30
C GLY A 481 -6.48 26.26 -5.09
N TYR A 482 -7.62 25.99 -5.69
CA TYR A 482 -8.87 26.73 -5.50
C TYR A 482 -10.01 25.76 -5.26
N ARG A 483 -10.86 26.06 -4.29
CA ARG A 483 -12.07 25.30 -3.99
C ARG A 483 -13.27 26.23 -3.73
N TYR A 484 -14.35 25.94 -4.40
CA TYR A 484 -15.65 26.59 -4.17
C TYR A 484 -16.56 25.63 -3.43
N ASP A 485 -17.13 26.07 -2.30
CA ASP A 485 -17.98 25.26 -1.44
C ASP A 485 -19.31 25.94 -1.15
N THR A 486 -20.40 25.20 -1.40
CA THR A 486 -21.74 25.54 -0.94
C THR A 486 -22.39 24.26 -0.37
N PRO A 487 -23.54 24.36 0.34
CA PRO A 487 -24.23 23.17 0.86
C PRO A 487 -24.67 22.15 -0.22
N LYS A 488 -24.87 22.61 -1.46
CA LYS A 488 -25.32 21.76 -2.57
C LYS A 488 -24.26 21.46 -3.63
N PHE A 489 -23.25 22.29 -3.73
CA PHE A 489 -22.24 22.15 -4.78
C PHE A 489 -20.86 22.51 -4.24
N SER A 490 -19.90 21.63 -4.50
CA SER A 490 -18.48 21.92 -4.32
C SER A 490 -17.71 21.59 -5.58
N ALA A 491 -16.71 22.40 -5.90
CA ALA A 491 -15.78 22.13 -7.00
C ALA A 491 -14.39 22.63 -6.62
N GLY A 492 -13.37 21.88 -7.02
CA GLY A 492 -11.98 22.18 -6.72
C GLY A 492 -11.07 21.95 -7.92
N VAL A 493 -10.03 22.76 -7.96
CA VAL A 493 -8.90 22.61 -8.88
C VAL A 493 -7.62 22.67 -8.04
N ASN A 494 -6.70 21.71 -8.27
CA ASN A 494 -5.37 21.72 -7.69
C ASN A 494 -4.34 21.58 -8.79
N LEU A 495 -3.36 22.47 -8.81
CA LEU A 495 -2.17 22.40 -9.64
C LEU A 495 -1.01 21.95 -8.76
N TYR A 496 -0.23 20.98 -9.22
CA TYR A 496 0.96 20.52 -8.50
C TYR A 496 2.17 20.43 -9.43
N TYR A 497 3.34 20.69 -8.84
CA TYR A 497 4.64 20.49 -9.47
C TYR A 497 5.58 19.90 -8.41
N MET A 498 5.92 18.63 -8.58
CA MET A 498 6.78 17.83 -7.71
C MET A 498 8.10 17.61 -8.43
N LYS A 499 9.15 18.35 -8.08
CA LYS A 499 10.50 18.15 -8.62
C LYS A 499 11.32 17.28 -7.70
N TYR A 500 11.91 16.25 -8.27
CA TYR A 500 12.77 15.31 -7.56
C TYR A 500 14.23 15.53 -7.92
N LYS A 501 15.10 15.26 -6.96
CA LYS A 501 16.53 15.06 -7.10
C LYS A 501 16.89 13.67 -6.59
N ASP A 502 17.76 12.99 -7.32
CA ASP A 502 18.23 11.63 -7.00
C ASP A 502 17.07 10.61 -6.82
N GLN A 503 15.98 10.76 -7.61
CA GLN A 503 14.85 9.83 -7.53
C GLN A 503 15.31 8.42 -7.91
N LEU A 504 14.92 7.42 -7.09
CA LEU A 504 15.06 6.01 -7.43
C LEU A 504 13.96 5.60 -8.42
N VAL A 505 14.35 5.10 -9.57
CA VAL A 505 13.46 4.67 -10.67
C VAL A 505 13.86 3.30 -11.17
N ALA A 506 12.90 2.54 -11.72
CA ALA A 506 13.14 1.22 -12.26
C ALA A 506 14.17 1.25 -13.41
N THR A 507 15.11 0.32 -13.41
CA THR A 507 16.12 0.15 -14.47
C THR A 507 15.58 -0.56 -15.72
N GLY A 508 14.41 -1.21 -15.61
CA GLY A 508 13.90 -2.14 -16.62
C GLY A 508 14.37 -3.58 -16.42
N MET A 509 15.06 -3.85 -15.32
CA MET A 509 15.43 -5.20 -14.86
C MET A 509 14.69 -5.54 -13.57
N VAL A 510 14.60 -6.83 -13.25
CA VAL A 510 13.94 -7.35 -12.04
C VAL A 510 14.88 -8.28 -11.27
N ASN A 511 14.60 -8.49 -9.98
CA ASN A 511 15.27 -9.50 -9.16
C ASN A 511 14.58 -10.88 -9.26
N ASP A 512 15.03 -11.88 -8.51
CA ASP A 512 14.45 -13.24 -8.46
C ASP A 512 12.98 -13.29 -7.95
N GLY A 513 12.48 -12.21 -7.39
CA GLY A 513 11.09 -12.07 -6.92
C GLY A 513 10.24 -11.18 -7.85
N ASP A 514 10.74 -10.91 -9.07
CA ASP A 514 10.11 -10.02 -10.07
C ASP A 514 9.94 -8.55 -9.61
N ASP A 515 10.62 -8.13 -8.53
CA ASP A 515 10.67 -6.74 -8.10
C ASP A 515 11.62 -5.92 -8.98
N ALA A 516 11.22 -4.70 -9.32
CA ALA A 516 12.04 -3.82 -10.14
C ALA A 516 13.36 -3.41 -9.44
N LEU A 517 14.47 -3.58 -10.11
CA LEU A 517 15.76 -3.03 -9.70
C LEU A 517 15.77 -1.52 -9.96
N ASN A 518 16.18 -0.74 -8.97
CA ASN A 518 16.15 0.70 -9.04
C ASN A 518 17.54 1.34 -9.15
N THR A 519 17.59 2.49 -9.82
CA THR A 519 18.77 3.36 -9.86
C THR A 519 18.38 4.82 -9.64
N ASN A 520 19.30 5.63 -9.11
CA ASN A 520 19.04 7.07 -8.99
C ASN A 520 19.12 7.77 -10.34
N VAL A 521 18.17 8.66 -10.60
CA VAL A 521 18.23 9.64 -11.70
C VAL A 521 18.40 11.04 -11.12
N GLU A 522 19.22 11.89 -11.77
CA GLU A 522 19.59 13.19 -11.23
C GLU A 522 18.38 14.09 -11.07
N ASP A 523 17.55 14.21 -12.10
CA ASP A 523 16.40 15.09 -12.17
C ASP A 523 15.17 14.38 -12.75
N SER A 524 14.04 14.56 -12.08
CA SER A 524 12.75 14.13 -12.58
C SER A 524 11.64 15.01 -12.02
N TYR A 525 10.46 14.99 -12.65
CA TYR A 525 9.31 15.73 -12.15
C TYR A 525 7.98 15.01 -12.39
N ARG A 526 7.01 15.36 -11.53
CA ARG A 526 5.59 15.05 -11.72
C ARG A 526 4.83 16.36 -11.65
N ARG A 527 4.02 16.67 -12.65
CA ARG A 527 3.16 17.85 -12.65
C ARG A 527 1.78 17.51 -13.16
N GLY A 528 0.78 18.22 -12.68
CA GLY A 528 -0.57 17.96 -13.15
C GLY A 528 -1.62 18.90 -12.62
N ILE A 529 -2.83 18.66 -13.11
CA ILE A 529 -4.08 19.34 -12.76
C ILE A 529 -5.04 18.28 -12.21
N GLU A 530 -5.48 18.45 -10.97
CA GLU A 530 -6.52 17.64 -10.35
C GLU A 530 -7.81 18.45 -10.28
N LEU A 531 -8.86 17.93 -10.88
CA LEU A 531 -10.21 18.50 -10.85
C LEU A 531 -11.09 17.63 -9.97
N SER A 532 -11.96 18.22 -9.19
CA SER A 532 -12.99 17.51 -8.42
C SER A 532 -14.28 18.33 -8.37
N ALA A 533 -15.42 17.64 -8.40
CA ALA A 533 -16.71 18.27 -8.22
C ALA A 533 -17.67 17.33 -7.51
N GLN A 534 -18.56 17.90 -6.69
CA GLN A 534 -19.67 17.18 -6.08
C GLN A 534 -20.92 18.06 -6.17
N TRP A 535 -22.02 17.48 -6.62
CA TRP A 535 -23.32 18.13 -6.73
C TRP A 535 -24.41 17.30 -6.06
N LYS A 536 -24.93 17.81 -4.94
CA LYS A 536 -26.10 17.27 -4.26
C LYS A 536 -27.34 17.83 -4.97
N ALA A 537 -27.73 17.20 -6.09
CA ALA A 537 -28.78 17.68 -6.98
C ALA A 537 -30.14 17.67 -6.27
N THR A 538 -30.41 16.64 -5.48
CA THR A 538 -31.63 16.49 -4.68
C THR A 538 -31.28 15.89 -3.31
N GLY A 539 -32.27 15.71 -2.43
CA GLY A 539 -32.10 15.02 -1.16
C GLY A 539 -31.90 13.51 -1.29
N TRP A 540 -31.99 12.94 -2.47
CA TRP A 540 -31.83 11.50 -2.75
C TRP A 540 -30.81 11.19 -3.84
N PHE A 541 -30.19 12.20 -4.46
CA PHE A 541 -29.20 12.02 -5.52
C PHE A 541 -28.00 12.97 -5.37
N THR A 542 -26.80 12.40 -5.37
CA THR A 542 -25.52 13.12 -5.41
C THR A 542 -24.71 12.62 -6.60
N LEU A 543 -24.14 13.53 -7.36
CA LEU A 543 -23.15 13.28 -8.41
C LEU A 543 -21.82 13.80 -7.92
N SER A 544 -20.78 12.94 -7.95
CA SER A 544 -19.40 13.31 -7.64
C SER A 544 -18.48 12.84 -8.75
N GLY A 545 -17.40 13.57 -8.98
CA GLY A 545 -16.41 13.14 -9.96
C GLY A 545 -15.07 13.84 -9.77
N HIS A 546 -14.05 13.23 -10.30
CA HIS A 546 -12.70 13.77 -10.35
C HIS A 546 -12.02 13.40 -11.67
N ALA A 547 -11.05 14.22 -12.06
CA ALA A 547 -10.15 13.93 -13.17
C ALA A 547 -8.77 14.51 -12.86
N THR A 548 -7.74 13.75 -13.17
CA THR A 548 -6.35 14.15 -13.09
C THR A 548 -5.72 14.07 -14.48
N PHE A 549 -5.07 15.14 -14.89
CA PHE A 549 -4.23 15.18 -16.06
C PHE A 549 -2.82 15.45 -15.59
N SER A 550 -1.89 14.57 -15.91
CA SER A 550 -0.52 14.63 -15.39
C SER A 550 0.53 14.40 -16.46
N GLN A 551 1.72 14.89 -16.19
CA GLN A 551 2.93 14.61 -16.94
C GLN A 551 4.03 14.25 -15.93
N ASN A 552 4.65 13.09 -16.12
CA ASN A 552 5.63 12.53 -15.20
C ASN A 552 6.86 12.15 -16.02
N ARG A 553 8.00 12.84 -15.82
CA ARG A 553 9.19 12.70 -16.68
C ARG A 553 10.47 12.57 -15.85
N ILE A 554 11.39 11.77 -16.37
CA ILE A 554 12.80 11.81 -16.04
C ILE A 554 13.44 12.74 -17.06
N GLU A 555 14.19 13.73 -16.62
CA GLU A 555 14.94 14.64 -17.48
C GLU A 555 16.26 13.95 -17.85
N ASP A 556 16.63 13.96 -19.16
CA ASP A 556 17.89 13.39 -19.66
C ASP A 556 18.14 11.94 -19.20
N TYR A 557 17.13 11.05 -19.33
CA TYR A 557 17.22 9.66 -18.89
C TYR A 557 18.37 8.92 -19.59
N VAL A 558 19.26 8.34 -18.80
CA VAL A 558 20.33 7.46 -19.28
C VAL A 558 19.86 6.02 -19.18
N ASP A 559 19.91 5.27 -20.30
CA ASP A 559 19.48 3.88 -20.33
C ASP A 559 20.32 3.04 -19.37
N ALA A 560 19.65 2.45 -18.38
CA ALA A 560 20.26 1.64 -17.33
C ALA A 560 20.20 0.12 -17.62
N LEU A 561 19.60 -0.30 -18.73
CA LEU A 561 19.51 -1.70 -19.11
C LEU A 561 20.90 -2.21 -19.56
N LYS A 562 21.53 -3.04 -18.74
CA LYS A 562 22.84 -3.63 -19.01
C LYS A 562 22.83 -4.42 -20.32
N ASP A 563 23.92 -4.34 -21.06
CA ASP A 563 24.11 -4.98 -22.36
C ASP A 563 23.16 -4.52 -23.49
N SER A 564 22.25 -3.56 -23.23
CA SER A 564 21.45 -2.92 -24.26
C SER A 564 22.36 -2.15 -25.25
N PRO A 565 22.02 -2.07 -26.55
CA PRO A 565 22.74 -1.22 -27.52
C PRO A 565 22.74 0.27 -27.13
N THR A 566 21.80 0.68 -26.28
CA THR A 566 21.67 2.05 -25.77
C THR A 566 22.13 2.22 -24.32
N PHE A 567 22.72 1.16 -23.71
CA PHE A 567 23.23 1.24 -22.34
C PHE A 567 24.18 2.43 -22.14
N GLY A 568 23.91 3.23 -21.12
CA GLY A 568 24.69 4.44 -20.83
C GLY A 568 24.45 5.63 -21.77
N GLN A 569 23.57 5.51 -22.75
CA GLN A 569 23.22 6.62 -23.65
C GLN A 569 22.08 7.46 -23.06
N ASN A 570 22.15 8.77 -23.24
CA ASN A 570 21.04 9.68 -22.92
C ASN A 570 19.92 9.52 -23.97
N LEU A 571 18.74 9.09 -23.52
CA LEU A 571 17.54 8.91 -24.36
C LEU A 571 16.63 10.16 -24.38
N GLY A 572 17.02 11.25 -23.70
CA GLY A 572 16.20 12.45 -23.52
C GLY A 572 15.17 12.30 -22.39
N ASP A 573 14.13 13.13 -22.45
CA ASP A 573 13.07 13.13 -21.43
C ASP A 573 12.14 11.94 -21.60
N MET A 574 12.12 11.03 -20.64
CA MET A 574 11.35 9.79 -20.66
C MET A 574 10.25 9.77 -19.62
N THR A 575 9.14 9.07 -19.93
CA THR A 575 8.03 8.88 -18.97
C THR A 575 8.47 7.99 -17.82
N ILE A 576 8.18 8.43 -16.59
CA ILE A 576 8.38 7.58 -15.40
C ILE A 576 7.40 6.40 -15.46
N SER A 577 7.90 5.19 -15.24
CA SER A 577 7.09 3.97 -15.24
C SER A 577 5.88 4.07 -14.31
N TYR A 578 4.82 3.33 -14.61
CA TYR A 578 3.55 3.27 -13.86
C TYR A 578 2.88 4.63 -13.59
N SER A 579 3.04 5.57 -14.49
CA SER A 579 2.54 6.94 -14.33
C SER A 579 1.57 7.28 -15.46
N PRO A 580 0.27 6.96 -15.34
CA PRO A 580 -0.72 7.28 -16.35
C PRO A 580 -0.93 8.80 -16.46
N ASP A 581 -1.09 9.31 -17.68
CA ASP A 581 -1.32 10.73 -17.93
C ASP A 581 -2.73 11.17 -17.52
N VAL A 582 -3.70 10.25 -17.51
CA VAL A 582 -5.09 10.53 -17.20
C VAL A 582 -5.65 9.49 -16.20
N ILE A 583 -6.21 9.98 -15.11
CA ILE A 583 -7.02 9.20 -14.17
C ILE A 583 -8.32 9.95 -13.94
N ALA A 584 -9.47 9.29 -14.09
CA ALA A 584 -10.76 9.91 -13.86
C ALA A 584 -11.71 8.96 -13.13
N GLY A 585 -12.61 9.52 -12.33
CA GLY A 585 -13.66 8.77 -11.66
C GLY A 585 -14.95 9.55 -11.55
N VAL A 586 -16.08 8.84 -11.61
CA VAL A 586 -17.39 9.42 -11.41
C VAL A 586 -18.26 8.49 -10.54
N LEU A 587 -18.98 9.10 -9.58
CA LEU A 587 -19.91 8.40 -8.69
C LEU A 587 -21.32 8.98 -8.84
N PHE A 588 -22.28 8.09 -9.06
CA PHE A 588 -23.71 8.39 -9.00
C PHE A 588 -24.26 7.74 -7.73
N ASP A 589 -24.60 8.53 -6.71
CA ASP A 589 -25.08 8.06 -5.41
C ASP A 589 -26.58 8.38 -5.26
N PHE A 590 -27.38 7.32 -5.21
CA PHE A 590 -28.81 7.36 -5.00
C PHE A 590 -29.15 6.80 -3.61
N HIS A 591 -29.90 7.54 -2.80
CA HIS A 591 -30.35 7.08 -1.50
C HIS A 591 -31.76 7.57 -1.18
N CYS A 592 -32.65 6.66 -0.83
CA CYS A 592 -34.03 6.95 -0.50
C CYS A 592 -34.61 5.91 0.46
N LYS A 593 -35.13 6.35 1.62
CA LYS A 593 -35.90 5.50 2.58
C LYS A 593 -35.23 4.19 2.93
N GLY A 594 -33.90 4.21 3.16
CA GLY A 594 -33.10 3.02 3.50
C GLY A 594 -32.56 2.25 2.29
N PHE A 595 -32.96 2.58 1.07
CA PHE A 595 -32.37 2.08 -0.17
C PHE A 595 -31.19 2.96 -0.58
N GLU A 596 -30.12 2.32 -1.02
CA GLU A 596 -28.88 2.94 -1.53
C GLU A 596 -28.48 2.25 -2.84
N ALA A 597 -28.04 3.05 -3.83
CA ALA A 597 -27.40 2.53 -5.05
C ALA A 597 -26.27 3.48 -5.44
N VAL A 598 -25.05 2.97 -5.53
CA VAL A 598 -23.87 3.75 -5.92
C VAL A 598 -23.23 3.10 -7.15
N PHE A 599 -23.17 3.83 -8.24
CA PHE A 599 -22.35 3.47 -9.40
C PHE A 599 -21.03 4.21 -9.30
N HIS A 600 -19.96 3.49 -9.37
CA HIS A 600 -18.61 4.03 -9.43
C HIS A 600 -17.93 3.61 -10.73
N THR A 601 -17.64 4.56 -11.60
CA THR A 601 -16.86 4.34 -12.83
C THR A 601 -15.49 4.96 -12.69
N GLN A 602 -14.45 4.21 -13.03
CA GLN A 602 -13.05 4.66 -13.01
C GLN A 602 -12.40 4.41 -14.37
N TYR A 603 -11.66 5.40 -14.85
CA TYR A 603 -10.79 5.31 -16.02
C TYR A 603 -9.33 5.52 -15.58
N VAL A 604 -8.45 4.66 -16.07
CA VAL A 604 -6.99 4.77 -15.90
C VAL A 604 -6.33 4.69 -17.28
N GLY A 605 -5.50 5.67 -17.61
CA GLY A 605 -4.77 5.75 -18.87
C GLY A 605 -3.67 4.70 -18.99
N LYS A 606 -3.10 4.59 -20.18
CA LYS A 606 -1.94 3.72 -20.47
C LYS A 606 -0.77 4.00 -19.53
N GLN A 607 -0.05 2.94 -19.16
CA GLN A 607 1.14 3.00 -18.31
C GLN A 607 2.27 2.18 -18.94
N TYR A 608 3.51 2.68 -18.88
CA TYR A 608 4.69 1.91 -19.23
C TYR A 608 5.25 1.18 -18.00
N PHE A 609 5.79 -0.03 -18.17
CA PHE A 609 6.44 -0.77 -17.09
C PHE A 609 7.88 -0.31 -16.86
N THR A 610 8.51 0.24 -17.88
CA THR A 610 9.90 0.71 -17.89
C THR A 610 9.99 2.18 -18.30
N ASN A 611 11.12 2.83 -18.03
CA ASN A 611 11.27 4.26 -18.27
C ASN A 611 11.72 4.62 -19.72
N ASN A 612 11.79 3.67 -20.61
CA ASN A 612 12.23 3.87 -22.02
C ASN A 612 11.08 3.83 -23.03
N GLU A 613 9.84 3.96 -22.58
CA GLU A 613 8.61 4.10 -23.39
C GLU A 613 8.42 3.00 -24.45
N ILE A 614 8.77 1.75 -24.09
CA ILE A 614 8.59 0.61 -24.98
C ILE A 614 7.13 0.19 -24.97
N ASP A 615 6.47 0.26 -26.13
CA ASP A 615 5.05 -0.07 -26.26
C ASP A 615 4.72 -1.53 -25.89
N ALA A 616 5.63 -2.48 -26.18
CA ALA A 616 5.48 -3.86 -25.78
C ALA A 616 5.47 -4.06 -24.25
N LEU A 617 6.15 -3.18 -23.51
CA LEU A 617 6.25 -3.16 -22.05
C LEU A 617 5.27 -2.14 -21.46
N SER A 618 3.98 -2.32 -21.72
CA SER A 618 2.97 -1.38 -21.26
C SER A 618 1.67 -2.06 -20.86
N LEU A 619 0.94 -1.39 -19.98
CA LEU A 619 -0.41 -1.72 -19.56
C LEU A 619 -1.39 -0.82 -20.34
N ASP A 620 -2.35 -1.45 -21.01
CA ASP A 620 -3.38 -0.73 -21.76
C ASP A 620 -4.30 0.07 -20.83
N SER A 621 -4.87 1.18 -21.33
CA SER A 621 -5.88 1.93 -20.59
C SER A 621 -7.13 1.09 -20.37
N TYR A 622 -7.80 1.30 -19.22
CA TYR A 622 -9.04 0.59 -18.91
C TYR A 622 -10.09 1.51 -18.28
N CYS A 623 -11.35 1.08 -18.40
CA CYS A 623 -12.50 1.72 -17.77
C CYS A 623 -13.37 0.65 -17.13
N THR A 624 -13.64 0.78 -15.83
CA THR A 624 -14.46 -0.17 -15.09
C THR A 624 -15.58 0.53 -14.35
N THR A 625 -16.70 -0.16 -14.17
CA THR A 625 -17.83 0.34 -13.39
C THR A 625 -18.24 -0.71 -12.37
N ASN A 626 -18.35 -0.29 -11.12
CA ASN A 626 -18.88 -1.09 -10.01
C ASN A 626 -20.25 -0.55 -9.58
N LEU A 627 -21.12 -1.43 -9.10
CA LEU A 627 -22.43 -1.08 -8.57
C LEU A 627 -22.55 -1.61 -7.15
N ASN A 628 -22.83 -0.72 -6.20
CA ASN A 628 -23.19 -1.05 -4.83
C ASN A 628 -24.69 -0.84 -4.64
N LEU A 629 -25.39 -1.87 -4.19
CA LEU A 629 -26.78 -1.79 -3.76
C LEU A 629 -26.88 -2.06 -2.26
N GLY A 630 -27.70 -1.29 -1.56
CA GLY A 630 -27.94 -1.45 -0.14
C GLY A 630 -29.40 -1.23 0.23
N TYR A 631 -29.89 -2.02 1.19
CA TYR A 631 -31.19 -1.77 1.80
C TYR A 631 -31.11 -1.97 3.31
N THR A 632 -31.44 -0.94 4.08
CA THR A 632 -31.45 -0.98 5.54
C THR A 632 -32.86 -1.02 6.07
N LEU A 633 -33.20 -2.14 6.72
CA LEU A 633 -34.45 -2.37 7.40
C LEU A 633 -34.30 -2.12 8.91
N ARG A 634 -35.13 -1.26 9.48
CA ARG A 634 -35.24 -1.08 10.95
C ARG A 634 -36.29 -2.05 11.48
N THR A 635 -35.96 -2.82 12.52
CA THR A 635 -36.85 -3.83 13.08
C THR A 635 -36.99 -3.64 14.59
N LYS A 636 -37.98 -4.32 15.20
CA LYS A 636 -38.16 -4.34 16.67
C LYS A 636 -37.19 -5.37 17.35
N ALA A 637 -36.74 -6.37 16.60
CA ALA A 637 -35.88 -7.46 17.12
C ALA A 637 -34.40 -7.09 17.07
N ALA A 638 -34.00 -6.18 16.18
CA ALA A 638 -32.65 -5.67 16.03
C ALA A 638 -32.73 -4.18 15.69
N ARG A 639 -31.67 -3.41 16.01
CA ARG A 639 -31.63 -1.98 15.62
C ARG A 639 -31.79 -1.81 14.12
N SER A 640 -31.07 -2.65 13.35
CA SER A 640 -31.21 -2.69 11.90
C SER A 640 -30.68 -4.00 11.32
N VAL A 641 -31.23 -4.36 10.15
CA VAL A 641 -30.67 -5.38 9.26
C VAL A 641 -30.40 -4.70 7.92
N ARG A 642 -29.14 -4.73 7.49
CA ARG A 642 -28.72 -4.21 6.19
C ARG A 642 -28.41 -5.36 5.25
N PHE A 643 -29.03 -5.34 4.08
CA PHE A 643 -28.72 -6.18 2.94
C PHE A 643 -27.88 -5.36 1.96
N GLY A 644 -26.80 -5.94 1.48
CA GLY A 644 -25.91 -5.33 0.51
C GLY A 644 -25.62 -6.26 -0.65
N LEU A 645 -25.41 -5.69 -1.83
CA LEU A 645 -24.93 -6.41 -3.01
C LEU A 645 -23.93 -5.52 -3.74
N MET A 646 -22.72 -6.01 -3.92
CA MET A 646 -21.71 -5.39 -4.78
C MET A 646 -21.64 -6.19 -6.09
N VAL A 647 -21.69 -5.48 -7.19
CA VAL A 647 -21.43 -6.00 -8.54
C VAL A 647 -20.17 -5.29 -9.03
N TYR A 648 -19.09 -6.04 -9.14
CA TYR A 648 -17.83 -5.54 -9.68
C TYR A 648 -17.77 -5.76 -11.17
N ASN A 649 -17.12 -4.82 -11.87
CA ASN A 649 -16.98 -4.87 -13.31
C ASN A 649 -18.31 -5.09 -14.04
N LEU A 650 -19.29 -4.23 -13.72
CA LEU A 650 -20.69 -4.33 -14.17
C LEU A 650 -20.85 -4.54 -15.69
N PHE A 651 -19.97 -3.95 -16.49
CA PHE A 651 -20.03 -4.03 -17.96
C PHE A 651 -19.11 -5.12 -18.53
N ASP A 652 -18.59 -5.99 -17.68
CA ASP A 652 -17.77 -7.14 -18.09
C ASP A 652 -16.56 -6.76 -18.96
N SER A 653 -15.90 -5.66 -18.61
CA SER A 653 -14.71 -5.19 -19.34
C SER A 653 -13.54 -6.15 -19.11
N GLU A 654 -12.90 -6.59 -20.19
CA GLU A 654 -11.64 -7.33 -20.09
C GLU A 654 -10.47 -6.36 -19.91
N TYR A 655 -9.77 -6.47 -18.77
CA TYR A 655 -8.61 -5.62 -18.48
C TYR A 655 -7.61 -6.32 -17.56
N CYS A 656 -6.39 -5.78 -17.53
CA CYS A 656 -5.38 -6.08 -16.52
C CYS A 656 -5.21 -4.85 -15.64
N GLY A 657 -5.30 -5.01 -14.32
CA GLY A 657 -5.22 -3.88 -13.37
C GLY A 657 -3.79 -3.53 -13.00
N ASN A 658 -2.86 -4.47 -13.20
CA ASN A 658 -1.43 -4.35 -12.92
C ASN A 658 -0.65 -5.21 -13.92
N GLY A 659 0.66 -5.05 -13.91
CA GLY A 659 1.62 -5.84 -14.67
C GLY A 659 3.02 -5.34 -14.40
N TYR A 660 4.00 -6.06 -14.88
CA TYR A 660 5.40 -5.64 -14.87
C TYR A 660 6.06 -6.11 -16.17
N GLY A 661 7.24 -5.60 -16.44
CA GLY A 661 7.98 -5.98 -17.62
C GLY A 661 9.46 -5.69 -17.46
N TYR A 662 10.25 -6.47 -18.15
CA TYR A 662 11.69 -6.37 -18.18
C TYR A 662 12.23 -6.68 -19.57
N SER A 663 13.49 -6.31 -19.78
CA SER A 663 14.20 -6.64 -21.00
C SER A 663 15.52 -7.30 -20.64
N TYR A 664 15.98 -8.20 -21.50
CA TYR A 664 17.31 -8.79 -21.43
C TYR A 664 17.90 -8.94 -22.83
N MET A 665 19.22 -9.11 -22.88
CA MET A 665 19.93 -9.35 -24.13
C MET A 665 20.22 -10.84 -24.27
N ASP A 666 19.86 -11.42 -25.41
CA ASP A 666 20.15 -12.80 -25.77
C ASP A 666 20.77 -12.81 -27.18
N ASP A 667 21.99 -13.35 -27.31
CA ASP A 667 22.79 -13.37 -28.56
C ASP A 667 22.82 -12.01 -29.30
N GLY A 668 22.95 -10.91 -28.53
CA GLY A 668 22.97 -9.55 -29.08
C GLY A 668 21.62 -9.02 -29.56
N LYS A 669 20.54 -9.77 -29.32
CA LYS A 669 19.16 -9.37 -29.60
C LYS A 669 18.43 -9.03 -28.30
N ARG A 670 17.75 -7.90 -28.29
CA ARG A 670 16.89 -7.53 -27.17
C ARG A 670 15.60 -8.36 -27.19
N THR A 671 15.26 -8.90 -26.01
CA THR A 671 13.98 -9.57 -25.73
C THR A 671 13.25 -8.79 -24.67
N ASP A 672 11.99 -8.43 -24.96
CA ASP A 672 11.11 -7.70 -24.06
C ASP A 672 10.04 -8.68 -23.53
N VAL A 673 9.91 -8.77 -22.21
CA VAL A 673 8.91 -9.64 -21.56
C VAL A 673 7.95 -8.77 -20.77
N ALA A 674 6.68 -8.86 -21.08
CA ALA A 674 5.59 -8.17 -20.37
C ALA A 674 4.65 -9.19 -19.72
N LEU A 675 4.44 -9.04 -18.44
CA LEU A 675 3.64 -9.92 -17.60
C LEU A 675 2.50 -9.11 -16.96
N TYR A 676 1.31 -9.69 -16.95
CA TYR A 676 0.07 -9.00 -16.61
C TYR A 676 -0.69 -9.73 -15.50
N PHE A 677 -1.47 -8.99 -14.73
CA PHE A 677 -2.41 -9.51 -13.73
C PHE A 677 -3.86 -9.30 -14.21
N PRO A 678 -4.46 -10.29 -14.86
CA PRO A 678 -5.82 -10.20 -15.37
C PRO A 678 -6.84 -10.03 -14.25
N GLN A 679 -7.80 -9.14 -14.44
CA GLN A 679 -8.86 -8.89 -13.49
C GLN A 679 -10.11 -9.71 -13.83
N ALA A 680 -10.90 -10.03 -12.79
CA ALA A 680 -12.11 -10.81 -12.91
C ALA A 680 -13.13 -10.15 -13.84
N PRO A 681 -13.86 -10.94 -14.63
CA PRO A 681 -15.07 -10.50 -15.32
C PRO A 681 -16.13 -10.04 -14.31
N LEU A 682 -17.35 -9.76 -14.77
CA LEU A 682 -18.45 -9.43 -13.88
C LEU A 682 -18.54 -10.44 -12.73
N ASN A 683 -18.45 -9.93 -11.48
CA ASN A 683 -18.53 -10.76 -10.28
C ASN A 683 -19.32 -10.07 -9.18
N VAL A 684 -19.80 -10.82 -8.21
CA VAL A 684 -20.75 -10.34 -7.21
C VAL A 684 -20.37 -10.75 -5.80
N LEU A 685 -20.72 -9.90 -4.82
CA LEU A 685 -20.60 -10.18 -3.40
C LEU A 685 -21.86 -9.68 -2.69
N ALA A 686 -22.63 -10.59 -2.07
CA ALA A 686 -23.77 -10.28 -1.24
C ALA A 686 -23.34 -10.16 0.24
N ASN A 687 -24.02 -9.29 1.00
CA ASN A 687 -23.75 -9.06 2.43
C ASN A 687 -25.06 -8.94 3.21
N VAL A 688 -25.06 -9.46 4.42
CA VAL A 688 -26.08 -9.20 5.43
C VAL A 688 -25.39 -8.77 6.72
N THR A 689 -25.78 -7.61 7.26
CA THR A 689 -25.28 -7.10 8.54
C THR A 689 -26.44 -6.84 9.48
N VAL A 690 -26.41 -7.48 10.64
CA VAL A 690 -27.37 -7.28 11.73
C VAL A 690 -26.72 -6.41 12.81
N LYS A 691 -27.37 -5.33 13.23
CA LYS A 691 -26.95 -4.48 14.36
C LYS A 691 -27.99 -4.61 15.49
N PHE A 692 -27.55 -4.79 16.71
CA PHE A 692 -28.38 -4.95 17.90
C PHE A 692 -27.90 -4.12 19.09
#